data_c3fee9d41ca40b9f754b319da8797694
#
_entry.id   c3fee9d41ca40b9f754b319da8797694
#
_cell.length_a   1.000
_cell.length_b   1.000
_cell.length_c   1.000
_cell.angle_alpha   90.00
_cell.angle_beta   90.00
_cell.angle_gamma   90.00
#
_symmetry.space_group_name_H-M   'P 1'
#
loop_
_entity.id
_entity.type
_entity.pdbx_description
1 polymer ?
#
loop_
_entity_poly.entity_id
_entity_poly.type
_entity_poly.pdbx_seq_one_letter_code
_entity_poly.pdbx_strand_id
1 'polypeptide(L)'
;MIVKEKKSPKHIWSTLKQFIKPQSRVLLTSFGVATCIVLIRLTGILQGWELAALDQLFRWKPAESQENRVVIIGVDEEDLRKIGKYPIPDEIMAALLKKLNAQGARLIGLDIFRDLPVEPGNAELQEVFARMPNIIGIRQVAAQDEYNFEVSPPPGLPLEQIGFNNTQTDSDGILRKNLIYWWTSDNKAHRSFAFQLAFKYLEQEGIELIQSANNPWDLQLGKTVLRPFKPNDGAYVRADNGGYQLLVNFYRIEGGFPTWSFSDVLEDKVPPEEIKGRIVLIGNTAKSLKDFFSTPYSANIFKKPDKMAGVELHANFLSQLLNAAIDGQSLLLKFWPDPVEWIWIFAWSSIGAYLSWRWRSPYLNLAGILLLEIGLLLICYLAFLVNWWLPLIPASLTLAGSAIVITGYLAHLEEELKRSKDFLQGIINTVADPIFVKDRNHKWIVLNQAFANLLGHSIDTLINGSQEKFFPEKEADIFWEQAELVFLSGKSSEHEETFTDSLGNTYFMATKRSLHKDAAGNLFLVGVLRDITERKQMEEELRRTAAELTRSNEELQTSHNRLRYIAYHDALTGLPNRKLFYERLMQSLEWAEFNQQSVALMFLDLDGFKLINDRYGHDAGDVLLKTVAQRLKNCLRGTDTVARLAGDEFTVILPAIAQTSNVAIVAEKILAMVTEPILVDGNNTAKVTASIGVSLYPEDSQLPDDLVKAADQAMYAAKELGKNQYKFYSSISKSKLTEIDQMEK
;
A
#
# COMPACT_ATOMS: atom_id res chain seq x y z
N MET A 1 -42.25 -48.69 -3.19
CA MET A 1 -40.81 -48.95 -3.06
C MET A 1 -40.10 -48.01 -4.03
N ILE A 2 -39.73 -46.83 -3.54
CA ILE A 2 -39.14 -45.72 -4.36
C ILE A 2 -37.62 -45.85 -4.22
N VAL A 3 -36.97 -46.28 -5.29
CA VAL A 3 -35.51 -46.35 -5.36
C VAL A 3 -34.95 -44.92 -5.51
N LYS A 4 -34.32 -44.40 -4.47
CA LYS A 4 -33.53 -43.19 -4.53
C LYS A 4 -32.23 -43.48 -5.27
N GLU A 5 -32.10 -43.01 -6.50
CA GLU A 5 -30.82 -42.96 -7.21
C GLU A 5 -29.78 -42.13 -6.43
N LYS A 6 -28.73 -42.78 -5.97
CA LYS A 6 -27.54 -42.15 -5.43
C LYS A 6 -26.81 -41.45 -6.57
N LYS A 7 -26.94 -40.12 -6.67
CA LYS A 7 -26.12 -39.33 -7.57
C LYS A 7 -24.64 -39.55 -7.25
N SER A 8 -23.88 -39.96 -8.24
CA SER A 8 -22.45 -40.28 -8.09
C SER A 8 -21.65 -39.03 -7.68
N PRO A 9 -20.56 -39.18 -6.90
CA PRO A 9 -19.72 -38.05 -6.47
C PRO A 9 -19.16 -37.19 -7.61
N LYS A 10 -19.01 -37.77 -8.81
CA LYS A 10 -18.54 -37.04 -10.01
C LYS A 10 -19.51 -35.97 -10.49
N HIS A 11 -20.82 -36.17 -10.28
CA HIS A 11 -21.84 -35.19 -10.68
C HIS A 11 -21.90 -34.00 -9.73
N ILE A 12 -21.61 -34.19 -8.44
CA ILE A 12 -21.53 -33.13 -7.45
C ILE A 12 -20.28 -32.26 -7.73
N TRP A 13 -19.14 -32.85 -8.09
CA TRP A 13 -17.92 -32.15 -8.45
C TRP A 13 -18.01 -31.34 -9.76
N SER A 14 -18.76 -31.83 -10.76
CA SER A 14 -18.98 -31.07 -12.01
C SER A 14 -19.91 -29.89 -11.80
N THR A 15 -20.95 -30.05 -10.97
CA THR A 15 -21.85 -28.95 -10.60
C THR A 15 -21.18 -27.92 -9.73
N LEU A 16 -20.35 -28.32 -8.75
CA LEU A 16 -19.53 -27.42 -7.99
C LEU A 16 -18.50 -26.67 -8.87
N LYS A 17 -17.87 -27.35 -9.83
CA LYS A 17 -16.94 -26.70 -10.78
C LYS A 17 -17.61 -25.66 -11.68
N GLN A 18 -18.86 -25.82 -12.04
CA GLN A 18 -19.62 -24.81 -12.79
C GLN A 18 -20.05 -23.63 -11.93
N PHE A 19 -20.36 -23.84 -10.63
CA PHE A 19 -20.67 -22.76 -9.69
C PHE A 19 -19.45 -21.98 -9.18
N ILE A 20 -18.28 -22.62 -9.15
CA ILE A 20 -17.04 -22.02 -8.61
C ILE A 20 -16.37 -21.07 -9.63
N LYS A 21 -16.59 -21.21 -10.94
CA LYS A 21 -15.84 -20.46 -11.97
C LYS A 21 -15.94 -18.92 -11.94
N PRO A 22 -17.06 -18.25 -11.71
CA PRO A 22 -17.08 -16.80 -11.55
C PRO A 22 -16.73 -16.35 -10.12
N GLN A 23 -17.13 -17.11 -9.09
CA GLN A 23 -16.88 -16.77 -7.69
C GLN A 23 -15.41 -16.98 -7.27
N SER A 24 -14.71 -17.94 -7.87
CA SER A 24 -13.29 -18.18 -7.57
C SER A 24 -12.39 -17.02 -7.97
N ARG A 25 -12.74 -16.27 -9.02
CA ARG A 25 -11.95 -15.10 -9.45
C ARG A 25 -12.10 -13.92 -8.47
N VAL A 26 -13.32 -13.70 -7.96
CA VAL A 26 -13.57 -12.67 -6.92
C VAL A 26 -12.77 -13.00 -5.66
N LEU A 27 -12.81 -14.28 -5.22
CA LEU A 27 -12.04 -14.74 -4.06
C LEU A 27 -10.52 -14.64 -4.31
N LEU A 28 -10.06 -15.02 -5.49
CA LEU A 28 -8.63 -14.92 -5.84
C LEU A 28 -8.14 -13.48 -5.84
N THR A 29 -8.94 -12.56 -6.39
CA THR A 29 -8.62 -11.13 -6.40
C THR A 29 -8.59 -10.57 -4.99
N SER A 30 -9.62 -10.86 -4.17
CA SER A 30 -9.65 -10.40 -2.78
C SER A 30 -8.47 -10.95 -1.99
N PHE A 31 -8.11 -12.21 -2.20
CA PHE A 31 -6.95 -12.83 -1.58
C PHE A 31 -5.65 -12.14 -2.03
N GLY A 32 -5.48 -11.92 -3.33
CA GLY A 32 -4.28 -11.27 -3.86
C GLY A 32 -4.10 -9.84 -3.32
N VAL A 33 -5.16 -9.03 -3.33
CA VAL A 33 -5.11 -7.65 -2.81
C VAL A 33 -4.84 -7.65 -1.31
N ALA A 34 -5.57 -8.47 -0.54
CA ALA A 34 -5.37 -8.55 0.90
C ALA A 34 -3.96 -9.02 1.27
N THR A 35 -3.46 -10.05 0.58
CA THR A 35 -2.08 -10.54 0.79
C THR A 35 -1.06 -9.45 0.47
N CYS A 36 -1.24 -8.72 -0.62
CA CYS A 36 -0.36 -7.60 -0.98
C CYS A 36 -0.34 -6.53 0.12
N ILE A 37 -1.50 -6.12 0.63
CA ILE A 37 -1.60 -5.11 1.69
C ILE A 37 -1.03 -5.63 3.02
N VAL A 38 -1.26 -6.91 3.37
CA VAL A 38 -0.65 -7.52 4.55
C VAL A 38 0.88 -7.52 4.42
N LEU A 39 1.43 -7.89 3.25
CA LEU A 39 2.87 -7.85 3.01
C LEU A 39 3.43 -6.43 3.12
N ILE A 40 2.75 -5.44 2.54
CA ILE A 40 3.12 -4.02 2.65
C ILE A 40 3.09 -3.58 4.12
N ARG A 41 2.07 -3.98 4.89
CA ARG A 41 1.97 -3.67 6.33
C ARG A 41 3.15 -4.25 7.10
N LEU A 42 3.54 -5.49 6.84
CA LEU A 42 4.68 -6.15 7.49
C LEU A 42 6.04 -5.46 7.21
N THR A 43 6.14 -4.66 6.16
CA THR A 43 7.33 -3.83 5.92
C THR A 43 7.39 -2.57 6.79
N GLY A 44 6.27 -2.18 7.40
CA GLY A 44 6.14 -0.93 8.16
C GLY A 44 5.75 0.31 7.32
N ILE A 45 5.60 0.18 6.01
CA ILE A 45 5.22 1.31 5.13
C ILE A 45 3.89 1.95 5.55
N LEU A 46 2.93 1.15 6.02
CA LEU A 46 1.62 1.65 6.46
C LEU A 46 1.63 2.17 7.91
N GLN A 47 2.68 1.92 8.68
CA GLN A 47 2.74 2.26 10.11
C GLN A 47 2.43 3.74 10.37
N GLY A 48 3.06 4.65 9.63
CA GLY A 48 2.82 6.09 9.82
C GLY A 48 1.37 6.50 9.57
N TRP A 49 0.71 5.90 8.59
CA TRP A 49 -0.69 6.18 8.29
C TRP A 49 -1.64 5.57 9.33
N GLU A 50 -1.35 4.36 9.81
CA GLU A 50 -2.12 3.72 10.88
C GLU A 50 -1.98 4.48 12.20
N LEU A 51 -0.78 4.98 12.53
CA LEU A 51 -0.55 5.82 13.70
C LEU A 51 -1.25 7.18 13.57
N ALA A 52 -1.22 7.79 12.41
CA ALA A 52 -1.97 9.03 12.16
C ALA A 52 -3.49 8.84 12.27
N ALA A 53 -4.00 7.69 11.81
CA ALA A 53 -5.40 7.32 12.00
C ALA A 53 -5.72 7.09 13.49
N LEU A 54 -4.85 6.42 14.24
CA LEU A 54 -4.98 6.28 15.69
C LEU A 54 -5.06 7.63 16.39
N ASP A 55 -4.16 8.56 16.06
CA ASP A 55 -4.17 9.91 16.62
C ASP A 55 -5.48 10.64 16.31
N GLN A 56 -6.05 10.40 15.13
CA GLN A 56 -7.34 10.99 14.78
C GLN A 56 -8.49 10.39 15.61
N LEU A 57 -8.45 9.08 15.88
CA LEU A 57 -9.41 8.43 16.76
C LEU A 57 -9.32 8.97 18.19
N PHE A 58 -8.11 9.22 18.71
CA PHE A 58 -7.92 9.91 20.00
C PHE A 58 -8.54 11.29 20.00
N ARG A 59 -8.34 12.09 18.96
CA ARG A 59 -8.92 13.45 18.88
C ARG A 59 -10.44 13.46 18.86
N TRP A 60 -11.08 12.42 18.33
CA TRP A 60 -12.54 12.27 18.32
C TRP A 60 -13.10 11.67 19.61
N LYS A 61 -12.23 11.07 20.44
CA LYS A 61 -12.65 10.52 21.71
C LYS A 61 -13.18 11.63 22.60
N PRO A 62 -14.37 11.46 23.26
CA PRO A 62 -14.89 12.40 24.23
C PRO A 62 -13.88 12.66 25.36
N ALA A 63 -13.89 13.87 25.90
CA ALA A 63 -13.11 14.16 27.09
C ALA A 63 -13.65 13.38 28.28
N GLU A 64 -12.74 12.92 29.14
CA GLU A 64 -13.09 12.27 30.42
C GLU A 64 -13.52 13.32 31.45
N SER A 65 -14.23 12.89 32.48
CA SER A 65 -14.60 13.72 33.60
C SER A 65 -13.38 14.29 34.32
N GLN A 66 -13.60 15.39 35.04
CA GLN A 66 -12.52 16.08 35.77
C GLN A 66 -11.78 15.15 36.74
N GLU A 67 -10.44 15.22 36.73
CA GLU A 67 -9.58 14.47 37.63
C GLU A 67 -9.41 15.23 38.96
N ASN A 68 -9.82 14.61 40.03
CA ASN A 68 -9.83 15.26 41.35
C ASN A 68 -8.67 14.84 42.27
N ARG A 69 -7.90 13.78 41.91
CA ARG A 69 -6.79 13.27 42.74
C ARG A 69 -5.48 13.95 42.47
N VAL A 70 -5.33 14.60 41.29
CA VAL A 70 -4.10 15.19 40.82
C VAL A 70 -4.30 16.68 40.62
N VAL A 71 -3.38 17.51 41.12
CA VAL A 71 -3.31 18.94 40.89
C VAL A 71 -1.91 19.33 40.43
N ILE A 72 -1.81 20.25 39.51
CA ILE A 72 -0.55 20.74 38.96
C ILE A 72 -0.22 22.08 39.56
N ILE A 73 1.04 22.25 40.00
CA ILE A 73 1.62 23.54 40.32
C ILE A 73 2.63 23.86 39.22
N GLY A 74 2.18 24.67 38.27
CA GLY A 74 2.95 25.04 37.10
C GLY A 74 3.89 26.20 37.35
N VAL A 75 5.14 26.08 36.90
CA VAL A 75 6.04 27.23 36.79
C VAL A 75 5.79 27.88 35.43
N ASP A 76 5.07 28.96 35.40
CA ASP A 76 4.72 29.68 34.20
C ASP A 76 5.66 30.88 33.89
N GLU A 77 5.37 31.62 32.82
CA GLU A 77 6.19 32.78 32.40
C GLU A 77 6.10 33.93 33.40
N GLU A 78 5.04 34.02 34.17
CA GLU A 78 4.88 35.09 35.21
C GLU A 78 5.68 34.72 36.44
N ASP A 79 5.68 33.45 36.85
CA ASP A 79 6.52 32.96 37.93
C ASP A 79 7.99 33.18 37.65
N LEU A 80 8.46 32.86 36.43
CA LEU A 80 9.85 33.08 36.03
C LEU A 80 10.25 34.57 36.12
N ARG A 81 9.34 35.45 35.75
CA ARG A 81 9.58 36.92 35.88
C ARG A 81 9.57 37.40 37.33
N LYS A 82 8.66 36.88 38.17
CA LYS A 82 8.57 37.22 39.58
C LYS A 82 9.79 36.77 40.36
N ILE A 83 10.20 35.50 40.11
CA ILE A 83 11.38 34.91 40.78
C ILE A 83 12.69 35.54 40.25
N GLY A 84 12.70 35.92 38.96
CA GLY A 84 13.83 36.59 38.31
C GLY A 84 15.09 35.73 38.13
N LYS A 85 15.04 34.46 38.51
CA LYS A 85 16.17 33.53 38.43
C LYS A 85 15.64 32.13 38.05
N TYR A 86 16.31 31.50 37.10
CA TYR A 86 16.09 30.10 36.76
C TYR A 86 17.46 29.38 36.61
N PRO A 87 17.67 28.19 37.14
CA PRO A 87 16.71 27.41 37.96
C PRO A 87 16.27 28.13 39.24
N ILE A 88 15.05 27.85 39.70
CA ILE A 88 14.45 28.44 40.90
C ILE A 88 15.36 28.17 42.10
N PRO A 89 15.71 29.17 42.96
CA PRO A 89 16.51 28.97 44.17
C PRO A 89 15.93 27.93 45.11
N ASP A 90 16.81 27.17 45.77
CA ASP A 90 16.45 26.07 46.64
C ASP A 90 15.66 26.53 47.90
N GLU A 91 15.90 27.74 48.38
CA GLU A 91 15.10 28.35 49.46
C GLU A 91 13.64 28.51 49.06
N ILE A 92 13.37 28.98 47.87
CA ILE A 92 11.99 29.14 47.37
C ILE A 92 11.31 27.81 47.15
N MET A 93 12.04 26.83 46.63
CA MET A 93 11.55 25.47 46.47
C MET A 93 11.26 24.82 47.83
N ALA A 94 12.15 24.96 48.80
CA ALA A 94 11.93 24.44 50.15
C ALA A 94 10.70 25.08 50.81
N ALA A 95 10.49 26.38 50.61
CA ALA A 95 9.32 27.10 51.10
C ALA A 95 8.00 26.54 50.48
N LEU A 96 8.00 26.36 49.15
CA LEU A 96 6.86 25.72 48.46
C LEU A 96 6.55 24.36 48.98
N LEU A 97 7.53 23.45 49.06
CA LEU A 97 7.34 22.08 49.55
C LEU A 97 6.79 22.04 50.98
N LYS A 98 7.30 22.89 51.87
CA LYS A 98 6.81 23.03 53.24
C LYS A 98 5.34 23.46 53.27
N LYS A 99 4.95 24.45 52.45
CA LYS A 99 3.60 24.93 52.36
C LYS A 99 2.63 23.85 51.84
N LEU A 100 2.99 23.16 50.76
CA LEU A 100 2.16 22.07 50.22
C LEU A 100 1.98 20.96 51.19
N ASN A 101 3.04 20.59 51.94
CA ASN A 101 2.95 19.58 52.98
C ASN A 101 2.06 20.05 54.14
N ALA A 102 2.19 21.30 54.57
CA ALA A 102 1.34 21.90 55.62
C ALA A 102 -0.12 21.98 55.21
N GLN A 103 -0.42 22.18 53.94
CA GLN A 103 -1.79 22.11 53.36
C GLN A 103 -2.32 20.69 53.21
N GLY A 104 -1.51 19.68 53.52
CA GLY A 104 -1.93 18.27 53.55
C GLY A 104 -1.88 17.61 52.19
N ALA A 105 -0.95 17.97 51.33
CA ALA A 105 -0.65 17.24 50.10
C ALA A 105 -0.33 15.77 50.43
N ARG A 106 -1.00 14.83 49.78
CA ARG A 106 -0.80 13.41 50.06
C ARG A 106 0.55 12.92 49.53
N LEU A 107 0.86 13.26 48.27
CA LEU A 107 2.15 13.10 47.65
C LEU A 107 2.52 14.37 46.87
N ILE A 108 3.81 14.65 46.80
CA ILE A 108 4.34 15.79 46.03
C ILE A 108 5.32 15.24 45.00
N GLY A 109 5.02 15.35 43.75
CA GLY A 109 5.88 15.01 42.62
C GLY A 109 6.63 16.24 42.13
N LEU A 110 7.95 16.22 42.19
CA LEU A 110 8.81 17.30 41.72
C LEU A 110 9.39 16.95 40.35
N ASP A 111 8.78 17.45 39.29
CA ASP A 111 9.23 17.30 37.90
C ASP A 111 10.14 18.44 37.47
N ILE A 112 11.13 18.73 38.30
CA ILE A 112 12.20 19.71 38.06
C ILE A 112 13.49 19.12 38.55
N PHE A 113 14.51 19.05 37.70
CA PHE A 113 15.83 18.56 38.08
C PHE A 113 16.45 19.40 39.20
N ARG A 114 17.01 18.72 40.22
CA ARG A 114 17.68 19.29 41.38
C ARG A 114 18.95 18.52 41.74
N ASP A 115 19.67 18.09 40.72
CA ASP A 115 20.96 17.39 40.86
C ASP A 115 22.07 18.28 41.33
N LEU A 116 21.96 19.58 41.04
CA LEU A 116 22.93 20.61 41.47
C LEU A 116 22.26 21.62 42.41
N PRO A 117 23.00 22.15 43.42
CA PRO A 117 22.50 23.17 44.33
C PRO A 117 22.25 24.49 43.59
N VAL A 118 21.12 25.12 43.89
CA VAL A 118 20.74 26.44 43.37
C VAL A 118 20.61 27.43 44.55
N GLU A 119 21.74 27.96 44.97
CA GLU A 119 21.75 28.88 46.12
C GLU A 119 20.91 30.15 45.87
N PRO A 120 20.31 30.71 46.92
CA PRO A 120 20.40 30.29 48.34
C PRO A 120 19.46 29.15 48.71
N GLY A 121 19.74 28.45 49.83
CA GLY A 121 18.81 27.56 50.48
C GLY A 121 19.04 26.07 50.29
N ASN A 122 20.16 25.65 49.69
CA ASN A 122 20.40 24.23 49.42
C ASN A 122 20.35 23.35 50.67
N ALA A 123 20.96 23.74 51.79
CA ALA A 123 20.93 23.01 53.04
C ALA A 123 19.49 22.84 53.55
N GLU A 124 18.64 23.86 53.41
CA GLU A 124 17.24 23.82 53.81
C GLU A 124 16.44 22.87 52.92
N LEU A 125 16.66 22.87 51.61
CA LEU A 125 15.99 21.96 50.67
C LEU A 125 16.39 20.53 50.94
N GLN A 126 17.66 20.24 51.22
CA GLN A 126 18.10 18.89 51.59
C GLN A 126 17.45 18.38 52.89
N GLU A 127 17.31 19.28 53.92
CA GLU A 127 16.59 18.98 55.14
C GLU A 127 15.09 18.65 54.85
N VAL A 128 14.45 19.40 53.98
CA VAL A 128 13.09 19.12 53.52
C VAL A 128 13.00 17.75 52.86
N PHE A 129 13.90 17.42 51.97
CA PHE A 129 13.94 16.11 51.31
C PHE A 129 14.16 14.98 52.30
N ALA A 130 15.02 15.14 53.27
CA ALA A 130 15.28 14.11 54.28
C ALA A 130 14.09 13.87 55.27
N ARG A 131 13.28 14.92 55.52
CA ARG A 131 12.18 14.86 56.48
C ARG A 131 10.82 14.54 55.90
N MET A 132 10.65 14.70 54.60
CA MET A 132 9.35 14.57 53.95
C MET A 132 9.26 13.29 53.07
N PRO A 133 8.68 12.18 53.62
CA PRO A 133 8.63 10.90 52.91
C PRO A 133 7.63 10.90 51.73
N ASN A 134 6.81 11.97 51.58
CA ASN A 134 5.79 12.08 50.56
C ASN A 134 6.28 12.85 49.31
N ILE A 135 7.55 13.19 49.23
CA ILE A 135 8.14 13.83 48.03
C ILE A 135 8.70 12.74 47.11
N ILE A 136 8.38 12.84 45.82
CA ILE A 136 8.98 12.04 44.77
C ILE A 136 9.68 12.99 43.81
N GLY A 137 10.98 12.83 43.63
CA GLY A 137 11.79 13.61 42.69
C GLY A 137 12.13 12.85 41.45
N ILE A 138 12.74 13.57 40.49
CA ILE A 138 13.13 13.00 39.21
C ILE A 138 14.64 12.82 39.09
N ARG A 139 15.03 11.87 38.26
CA ARG A 139 16.35 11.70 37.67
C ARG A 139 16.21 11.40 36.18
N GLN A 140 17.26 11.59 35.42
CA GLN A 140 17.35 11.05 34.08
C GLN A 140 18.32 9.87 34.07
N VAL A 141 17.86 8.74 33.54
CA VAL A 141 18.67 7.54 33.43
C VAL A 141 19.30 7.50 32.03
N ALA A 142 20.58 7.20 31.95
CA ALA A 142 21.24 7.01 30.66
C ALA A 142 20.58 5.87 29.89
N ALA A 143 20.15 6.16 28.66
CA ALA A 143 19.78 5.11 27.70
C ALA A 143 21.02 4.72 26.87
N GLN A 144 20.95 3.59 26.20
CA GLN A 144 22.10 3.10 25.40
C GLN A 144 22.40 3.94 24.12
N ASP A 145 21.61 4.98 23.83
CA ASP A 145 21.76 5.82 22.67
C ASP A 145 22.66 7.03 22.92
N GLU A 146 23.42 7.44 21.92
CA GLU A 146 24.51 8.45 21.92
C GLU A 146 24.15 9.85 22.45
N TYR A 147 22.85 10.16 22.66
CA TYR A 147 22.36 11.48 23.07
C TYR A 147 21.74 11.53 24.45
N ASN A 148 21.75 10.42 25.21
CA ASN A 148 21.17 10.38 26.54
C ASN A 148 22.25 10.53 27.61
N PHE A 149 22.26 11.71 28.23
CA PHE A 149 23.05 12.01 29.40
C PHE A 149 22.28 11.61 30.67
N GLU A 150 23.00 11.17 31.69
CA GLU A 150 22.44 10.90 32.99
C GLU A 150 22.36 12.22 33.78
N VAL A 151 21.20 12.44 34.45
CA VAL A 151 21.07 13.50 35.45
C VAL A 151 20.84 12.80 36.79
N SER A 152 21.71 13.09 37.75
CA SER A 152 21.67 12.55 39.08
C SER A 152 20.39 12.94 39.84
N PRO A 153 19.90 12.14 40.75
CA PRO A 153 18.76 12.52 41.57
C PRO A 153 19.10 13.68 42.53
N PRO A 154 18.06 14.35 43.07
CA PRO A 154 18.27 15.40 44.06
C PRO A 154 19.06 14.89 45.27
N PRO A 155 20.17 15.60 45.67
CA PRO A 155 20.91 15.27 46.88
C PRO A 155 19.97 15.30 48.11
N GLY A 156 20.11 14.31 49.00
CA GLY A 156 19.30 14.22 50.21
C GLY A 156 17.94 13.51 50.04
N LEU A 157 17.47 13.24 48.80
CA LEU A 157 16.23 12.50 48.56
C LEU A 157 16.53 10.98 48.55
N PRO A 158 15.84 10.17 49.36
CA PRO A 158 16.02 8.71 49.33
C PRO A 158 15.74 8.08 47.99
N LEU A 159 16.49 7.06 47.57
CA LEU A 159 16.33 6.38 46.28
C LEU A 159 14.91 5.82 46.07
N GLU A 160 14.21 5.48 47.13
CA GLU A 160 12.82 5.03 47.06
C GLU A 160 11.80 6.13 46.72
N GLN A 161 12.24 7.40 46.77
CA GLN A 161 11.47 8.58 46.43
C GLN A 161 11.88 9.18 45.08
N ILE A 162 12.55 8.40 44.23
CA ILE A 162 13.07 8.85 42.95
C ILE A 162 12.44 8.05 41.81
N GLY A 163 11.91 8.76 40.84
CA GLY A 163 11.51 8.20 39.58
C GLY A 163 12.34 8.77 38.40
N PHE A 164 12.48 8.01 37.31
CA PHE A 164 13.08 8.60 36.11
C PHE A 164 11.99 9.31 35.26
N ASN A 165 12.38 10.39 34.58
CA ASN A 165 11.48 11.13 33.69
C ASN A 165 11.78 10.95 32.20
N ASN A 166 12.61 9.99 31.83
CA ASN A 166 12.83 9.66 30.43
C ASN A 166 11.50 9.33 29.73
N THR A 167 11.31 9.93 28.58
CA THR A 167 10.18 9.67 27.69
C THR A 167 10.69 9.12 26.38
N GLN A 168 9.92 8.23 25.77
CA GLN A 168 10.26 7.66 24.48
C GLN A 168 9.18 7.99 23.48
N THR A 169 9.54 8.76 22.48
CA THR A 169 8.66 9.11 21.35
C THR A 169 8.78 8.07 20.25
N ASP A 170 7.74 7.94 19.46
CA ASP A 170 7.80 7.20 18.20
C ASP A 170 8.66 7.94 17.16
N SER A 171 8.98 7.30 16.06
CA SER A 171 9.81 7.87 14.98
C SER A 171 9.26 9.16 14.36
N ASP A 172 7.98 9.44 14.55
CA ASP A 172 7.31 10.67 14.13
C ASP A 172 7.36 11.79 15.20
N GLY A 173 8.02 11.55 16.34
CA GLY A 173 8.13 12.49 17.44
C GLY A 173 6.90 12.60 18.32
N ILE A 174 5.90 11.73 18.12
CA ILE A 174 4.69 11.68 18.94
C ILE A 174 4.85 10.63 20.03
N LEU A 175 4.44 11.00 21.24
CA LEU A 175 4.49 10.12 22.40
C LEU A 175 3.16 9.37 22.52
N ARG A 176 3.19 8.04 22.32
CA ARG A 176 2.01 7.16 22.42
C ARG A 176 2.19 6.05 23.46
N LYS A 177 3.37 5.95 24.03
CA LYS A 177 3.75 4.90 24.98
C LYS A 177 4.19 5.52 26.29
N ASN A 178 3.90 4.84 27.41
CA ASN A 178 4.37 5.19 28.72
C ASN A 178 5.43 4.18 29.16
N LEU A 179 6.61 4.66 29.48
CA LEU A 179 7.71 3.86 30.01
C LEU A 179 7.58 3.80 31.52
N ILE A 180 7.33 2.62 32.09
CA ILE A 180 7.12 2.44 33.53
C ILE A 180 8.34 1.89 34.26
N TYR A 181 9.14 1.03 33.61
CA TYR A 181 10.41 0.54 34.12
C TYR A 181 11.52 0.68 33.08
N TRP A 182 12.72 0.99 33.58
CA TRP A 182 13.97 0.96 32.84
C TRP A 182 15.02 0.19 33.61
N TRP A 183 15.81 -0.60 32.91
CA TRP A 183 16.95 -1.31 33.47
C TRP A 183 18.24 -0.68 33.03
N THR A 184 19.07 -0.32 34.00
CA THR A 184 20.41 0.17 33.76
C THR A 184 21.38 -0.97 33.43
N SER A 185 22.57 -0.66 32.95
CA SER A 185 23.61 -1.64 32.60
C SER A 185 24.03 -2.54 33.75
N ASP A 186 23.85 -2.10 34.99
CA ASP A 186 24.06 -2.87 36.22
C ASP A 186 22.84 -3.73 36.62
N ASN A 187 21.88 -3.86 35.72
CA ASN A 187 20.64 -4.65 35.87
C ASN A 187 19.71 -4.21 37.03
N LYS A 188 19.81 -2.95 37.42
CA LYS A 188 18.86 -2.35 38.37
C LYS A 188 17.64 -1.82 37.65
N ALA A 189 16.46 -2.17 38.17
CA ALA A 189 15.19 -1.68 37.66
C ALA A 189 14.88 -0.31 38.32
N HIS A 190 14.62 0.67 37.51
CA HIS A 190 14.16 1.99 37.94
C HIS A 190 12.71 2.17 37.51
N ARG A 191 11.89 2.83 38.34
CA ARG A 191 10.50 3.18 38.02
C ARG A 191 10.44 4.56 37.42
N SER A 192 9.55 4.77 36.47
CA SER A 192 9.28 6.13 35.97
C SER A 192 8.64 7.00 37.05
N PHE A 193 8.74 8.30 36.90
CA PHE A 193 8.23 9.27 37.83
C PHE A 193 6.72 9.11 38.08
N ALA A 194 5.91 9.07 37.02
CA ALA A 194 4.46 8.86 37.14
C ALA A 194 4.12 7.51 37.78
N PHE A 195 4.87 6.44 37.44
CA PHE A 195 4.63 5.12 38.01
C PHE A 195 5.06 5.05 39.49
N GLN A 196 6.14 5.73 39.87
CA GLN A 196 6.59 5.81 41.26
C GLN A 196 5.54 6.53 42.13
N LEU A 197 4.97 7.61 41.64
CA LEU A 197 3.89 8.33 42.30
C LEU A 197 2.64 7.45 42.44
N ALA A 198 2.23 6.78 41.34
CA ALA A 198 1.10 5.84 41.38
C ALA A 198 1.35 4.71 42.38
N PHE A 199 2.55 4.13 42.37
CA PHE A 199 2.93 3.04 43.27
C PHE A 199 2.83 3.48 44.73
N LYS A 200 3.40 4.64 45.07
CA LYS A 200 3.36 5.18 46.45
C LYS A 200 1.96 5.53 46.92
N TYR A 201 1.11 6.04 46.01
CA TYR A 201 -0.29 6.31 46.29
C TYR A 201 -1.07 5.02 46.59
N LEU A 202 -0.90 4.02 45.73
CA LEU A 202 -1.61 2.75 45.79
C LEU A 202 -1.14 1.89 46.97
N GLU A 203 0.15 1.96 47.31
CA GLU A 203 0.71 1.34 48.52
C GLU A 203 -0.01 1.84 49.79
N GLN A 204 -0.31 3.14 49.87
CA GLN A 204 -1.10 3.74 50.95
C GLN A 204 -2.58 3.26 50.98
N GLU A 205 -3.10 2.88 49.82
CA GLU A 205 -4.46 2.30 49.67
C GLU A 205 -4.45 0.77 49.90
N GLY A 206 -3.31 0.18 50.22
CA GLY A 206 -3.19 -1.30 50.41
C GLY A 206 -3.22 -2.08 49.10
N ILE A 207 -2.95 -1.41 47.96
CA ILE A 207 -2.89 -2.04 46.65
C ILE A 207 -1.43 -2.33 46.30
N GLU A 208 -1.11 -3.60 46.17
CA GLU A 208 0.24 -4.06 45.86
C GLU A 208 0.44 -4.33 44.40
N LEU A 209 1.70 -4.19 43.95
CA LEU A 209 2.13 -4.60 42.62
C LEU A 209 2.57 -6.06 42.67
N ILE A 210 1.90 -6.93 41.91
CA ILE A 210 2.20 -8.37 41.90
C ILE A 210 2.46 -8.83 40.46
N GLN A 211 3.07 -9.99 40.29
CA GLN A 211 3.14 -10.66 39.00
C GLN A 211 1.76 -11.21 38.62
N SER A 212 1.39 -11.07 37.35
CA SER A 212 0.13 -11.64 36.85
C SER A 212 0.16 -13.17 36.89
N ALA A 213 -0.91 -13.79 37.39
CA ALA A 213 -1.03 -15.23 37.39
C ALA A 213 -1.02 -15.89 36.00
N ASN A 214 -1.40 -15.14 34.97
CA ASN A 214 -1.54 -15.65 33.61
C ASN A 214 -0.23 -15.60 32.81
N ASN A 215 0.67 -14.65 33.12
CA ASN A 215 1.92 -14.47 32.38
C ASN A 215 2.96 -13.82 33.29
N PRO A 216 4.14 -14.45 33.49
CA PRO A 216 5.19 -13.91 34.36
C PRO A 216 5.77 -12.57 33.96
N TRP A 217 5.60 -12.17 32.66
CA TRP A 217 6.07 -10.91 32.17
C TRP A 217 5.06 -9.76 32.36
N ASP A 218 3.82 -10.08 32.70
CA ASP A 218 2.77 -9.09 32.93
C ASP A 218 2.74 -8.75 34.42
N LEU A 219 2.64 -7.47 34.73
CA LEU A 219 2.48 -6.97 36.08
C LEU A 219 0.99 -6.71 36.34
N GLN A 220 0.53 -7.03 37.55
CA GLN A 220 -0.82 -6.68 37.98
C GLN A 220 -0.74 -5.59 39.05
N LEU A 221 -1.44 -4.49 38.81
CA LEU A 221 -1.56 -3.36 39.74
C LEU A 221 -3.06 -3.17 40.07
N GLY A 222 -3.46 -3.58 41.24
CA GLY A 222 -4.87 -3.57 41.65
C GLY A 222 -5.76 -4.35 40.67
N LYS A 223 -6.75 -3.67 40.07
CA LYS A 223 -7.70 -4.29 39.14
C LYS A 223 -7.17 -4.43 37.72
N THR A 224 -6.02 -3.84 37.37
CA THR A 224 -5.50 -3.82 36.00
C THR A 224 -4.28 -4.72 35.84
N VAL A 225 -4.13 -5.29 34.61
CA VAL A 225 -2.92 -6.01 34.22
C VAL A 225 -2.17 -5.11 33.24
N LEU A 226 -0.93 -4.80 33.59
CA LEU A 226 0.02 -4.06 32.80
C LEU A 226 0.72 -5.04 31.86
N ARG A 227 0.45 -4.99 30.59
CA ARG A 227 1.08 -5.83 29.57
C ARG A 227 2.16 -5.02 28.86
N PRO A 228 3.42 -5.49 28.81
CA PRO A 228 4.48 -4.78 28.12
C PRO A 228 4.23 -4.71 26.62
N PHE A 229 4.53 -3.56 26.03
CA PHE A 229 4.51 -3.34 24.59
C PHE A 229 5.53 -4.24 23.90
N LYS A 230 5.11 -4.83 22.78
CA LYS A 230 5.97 -5.65 21.92
C LYS A 230 6.24 -4.93 20.59
N PRO A 231 7.38 -5.21 19.93
CA PRO A 231 7.79 -4.49 18.72
C PRO A 231 6.79 -4.47 17.56
N ASN A 232 5.87 -5.44 17.54
CA ASN A 232 4.87 -5.59 16.47
C ASN A 232 3.43 -5.49 17.01
N ASP A 233 3.20 -4.83 18.14
CA ASP A 233 1.86 -4.65 18.68
C ASP A 233 1.05 -3.65 17.85
N GLY A 234 -0.17 -4.01 17.47
CA GLY A 234 -1.04 -3.17 16.65
C GLY A 234 -0.43 -2.87 15.28
N ALA A 235 -0.25 -1.58 14.96
CA ALA A 235 0.34 -1.16 13.68
C ALA A 235 1.86 -1.03 13.70
N TYR A 236 2.49 -1.24 14.84
CA TYR A 236 3.94 -1.12 14.94
C TYR A 236 4.66 -2.28 14.23
N VAL A 237 5.77 -1.98 13.59
CA VAL A 237 6.64 -2.95 12.93
C VAL A 237 8.07 -2.75 13.38
N ARG A 238 8.62 -3.71 14.12
CA ARG A 238 9.99 -3.67 14.67
C ARG A 238 10.26 -2.40 15.49
N ALA A 239 9.25 -1.91 16.19
CA ALA A 239 9.38 -0.74 17.05
C ALA A 239 10.28 -1.04 18.23
N ASP A 240 10.95 -0.01 18.73
CA ASP A 240 11.74 -0.12 19.95
C ASP A 240 10.82 -0.42 21.15
N ASN A 241 11.18 -1.47 21.89
CA ASN A 241 10.51 -1.92 23.09
C ASN A 241 11.47 -1.96 24.30
N GLY A 242 12.55 -1.19 24.27
CA GLY A 242 13.47 -1.07 25.39
C GLY A 242 12.75 -0.63 26.67
N GLY A 243 13.10 -1.24 27.80
CA GLY A 243 12.39 -1.01 29.05
C GLY A 243 11.00 -1.69 29.11
N TYR A 244 10.21 -1.34 30.10
CA TYR A 244 8.83 -1.79 30.21
C TYR A 244 7.89 -0.68 29.75
N GLN A 245 7.57 -0.69 28.46
CA GLN A 245 6.69 0.29 27.83
C GLN A 245 5.25 -0.20 27.84
N LEU A 246 4.30 0.72 27.96
CA LEU A 246 2.87 0.47 27.82
C LEU A 246 2.33 1.28 26.66
N LEU A 247 1.59 0.65 25.76
CA LEU A 247 0.81 1.36 24.77
C LEU A 247 -0.46 1.89 25.43
N VAL A 248 -0.47 3.18 25.74
CA VAL A 248 -1.49 3.77 26.59
C VAL A 248 -2.69 4.29 25.84
N ASN A 249 -3.82 4.26 26.52
CA ASN A 249 -5.06 4.86 26.03
C ASN A 249 -5.16 6.29 26.54
N PHE A 250 -4.48 7.21 25.83
CA PHE A 250 -4.55 8.64 26.18
C PHE A 250 -5.98 9.13 26.25
N TYR A 251 -6.27 10.01 27.21
CA TYR A 251 -7.53 10.73 27.26
C TYR A 251 -7.30 12.20 27.57
N ARG A 252 -8.25 13.00 27.14
CA ARG A 252 -8.28 14.43 27.45
C ARG A 252 -9.26 14.64 28.60
N ILE A 253 -8.80 15.32 29.64
CA ILE A 253 -9.65 15.71 30.77
C ILE A 253 -10.41 16.99 30.37
N GLU A 254 -11.70 17.05 30.65
CA GLU A 254 -12.51 18.23 30.42
C GLU A 254 -12.03 19.37 31.33
N GLY A 255 -11.66 20.49 30.71
CA GLY A 255 -11.07 21.63 31.44
C GLY A 255 -9.58 21.47 31.82
N GLY A 256 -8.94 20.30 31.49
CA GLY A 256 -7.56 20.00 31.90
C GLY A 256 -7.44 19.57 33.38
N PHE A 257 -6.20 19.40 33.84
CA PHE A 257 -5.95 19.19 35.26
C PHE A 257 -6.10 20.51 36.02
N PRO A 258 -6.62 20.47 37.30
CA PRO A 258 -6.57 21.63 38.18
C PRO A 258 -5.12 22.15 38.25
N THR A 259 -4.90 23.35 37.78
CA THR A 259 -3.55 23.94 37.66
C THR A 259 -3.50 25.26 38.36
N TRP A 260 -2.52 25.46 39.23
CA TRP A 260 -2.23 26.69 39.93
C TRP A 260 -0.82 27.13 39.62
N SER A 261 -0.59 28.45 39.66
CA SER A 261 0.75 28.99 39.49
C SER A 261 1.61 28.70 40.71
N PHE A 262 2.89 28.53 40.50
CA PHE A 262 3.89 28.39 41.55
C PHE A 262 3.81 29.52 42.57
N SER A 263 3.67 30.76 42.10
CA SER A 263 3.53 31.94 42.93
C SER A 263 2.23 31.95 43.74
N ASP A 264 1.13 31.45 43.21
CA ASP A 264 -0.14 31.42 43.93
C ASP A 264 -0.08 30.59 45.20
N VAL A 265 0.68 29.48 45.19
CA VAL A 265 0.93 28.69 46.39
C VAL A 265 1.76 29.43 47.41
N LEU A 266 2.82 30.11 46.94
CA LEU A 266 3.69 30.89 47.83
C LEU A 266 2.95 32.07 48.47
N GLU A 267 2.04 32.69 47.74
CA GLU A 267 1.21 33.83 48.17
C GLU A 267 -0.08 33.43 48.92
N ASP A 268 -0.24 32.15 49.26
CA ASP A 268 -1.40 31.59 49.98
C ASP A 268 -2.75 31.82 49.26
N LYS A 269 -2.74 31.90 47.92
CA LYS A 269 -3.96 32.11 47.14
C LYS A 269 -4.68 30.81 46.79
N VAL A 270 -4.01 29.67 46.93
CA VAL A 270 -4.58 28.34 46.64
C VAL A 270 -5.38 27.86 47.85
N PRO A 271 -6.67 27.57 47.68
CA PRO A 271 -7.46 27.01 48.75
C PRO A 271 -6.89 25.68 49.26
N PRO A 272 -6.77 25.46 50.58
CA PRO A 272 -6.22 24.20 51.12
C PRO A 272 -6.96 22.94 50.64
N GLU A 273 -8.24 23.04 50.38
CA GLU A 273 -9.07 21.95 49.83
C GLU A 273 -8.66 21.51 48.43
N GLU A 274 -8.00 22.37 47.67
CA GLU A 274 -7.45 22.01 46.36
C GLU A 274 -6.18 21.18 46.44
N ILE A 275 -5.50 21.20 47.59
CA ILE A 275 -4.24 20.49 47.85
C ILE A 275 -4.43 19.28 48.75
N LYS A 276 -5.30 19.40 49.76
CA LYS A 276 -5.48 18.41 50.79
C LYS A 276 -5.88 17.04 50.25
N GLY A 277 -5.08 16.02 50.56
CA GLY A 277 -5.32 14.62 50.17
C GLY A 277 -5.05 14.34 48.70
N ARG A 278 -4.64 15.32 47.90
CA ARG A 278 -4.32 15.18 46.49
C ARG A 278 -2.83 14.90 46.26
N ILE A 279 -2.52 14.42 45.07
CA ILE A 279 -1.17 14.34 44.55
C ILE A 279 -0.89 15.67 43.85
N VAL A 280 0.14 16.34 44.29
CA VAL A 280 0.58 17.62 43.73
C VAL A 280 1.76 17.40 42.80
N LEU A 281 1.67 17.78 41.56
CA LEU A 281 2.78 17.73 40.60
C LEU A 281 3.33 19.14 40.40
N ILE A 282 4.61 19.32 40.64
CA ILE A 282 5.30 20.60 40.44
C ILE A 282 6.16 20.45 39.17
N GLY A 283 5.94 21.28 38.17
CA GLY A 283 6.74 21.21 36.94
C GLY A 283 6.61 22.45 36.06
N ASN A 284 7.30 22.42 34.95
CA ASN A 284 7.37 23.54 34.03
C ASN A 284 6.16 23.61 33.11
N THR A 285 5.51 24.77 33.06
CA THR A 285 4.44 25.09 32.09
C THR A 285 4.80 26.28 31.20
N ALA A 286 5.91 26.96 31.49
CA ALA A 286 6.44 28.06 30.71
C ALA A 286 6.97 27.59 29.36
N LYS A 287 6.50 28.18 28.26
CA LYS A 287 6.91 27.82 26.88
C LYS A 287 8.38 28.08 26.60
N SER A 288 8.97 29.08 27.31
CA SER A 288 10.39 29.43 27.21
C SER A 288 11.31 28.30 27.65
N LEU A 289 10.86 27.39 28.54
CA LEU A 289 11.63 26.27 29.07
C LEU A 289 11.64 25.06 28.14
N LYS A 290 10.83 25.07 27.08
CA LYS A 290 10.78 24.05 26.01
C LYS A 290 10.49 22.61 26.47
N ASP A 291 9.91 22.42 27.63
CA ASP A 291 9.53 21.10 28.17
C ASP A 291 8.12 20.75 27.68
N PHE A 292 7.99 20.45 26.39
CA PHE A 292 6.71 20.20 25.74
C PHE A 292 6.79 19.01 24.79
N PHE A 293 5.86 18.10 24.91
CA PHE A 293 5.77 16.87 24.16
C PHE A 293 4.59 16.90 23.16
N SER A 294 4.84 16.29 22.00
CA SER A 294 3.77 16.02 21.05
C SER A 294 3.08 14.73 21.46
N THR A 295 1.77 14.78 21.60
CA THR A 295 0.88 13.64 21.92
C THR A 295 -0.11 13.42 20.77
N PRO A 296 -0.90 12.35 20.75
CA PRO A 296 -1.96 12.15 19.75
C PRO A 296 -2.92 13.35 19.59
N TYR A 297 -3.06 14.17 20.63
CA TYR A 297 -3.90 15.37 20.59
C TYR A 297 -3.21 16.60 20.00
N SER A 298 -1.88 16.60 19.91
CA SER A 298 -1.09 17.77 19.50
C SER A 298 -1.15 18.05 18.00
N ALA A 299 -1.31 17.01 17.15
CA ALA A 299 -1.33 17.16 15.70
C ALA A 299 -2.71 17.62 15.24
N ASN A 300 -2.79 18.85 14.72
CA ASN A 300 -3.97 19.35 14.05
C ASN A 300 -3.59 19.88 12.67
N ILE A 301 -4.23 19.36 11.61
CA ILE A 301 -3.95 19.75 10.22
C ILE A 301 -4.24 21.24 9.99
N PHE A 302 -5.13 21.86 10.79
CA PHE A 302 -5.61 23.22 10.59
C PHE A 302 -5.17 24.21 11.68
N LYS A 303 -4.48 23.78 12.75
CA LYS A 303 -4.01 24.64 13.85
C LYS A 303 -2.56 24.34 14.18
N LYS A 304 -1.86 25.34 14.77
CA LYS A 304 -0.53 25.10 15.34
C LYS A 304 -0.61 23.93 16.33
N PRO A 305 0.40 23.03 16.33
CA PRO A 305 0.43 21.90 17.27
C PRO A 305 0.32 22.40 18.71
N ASP A 306 -0.66 21.90 19.43
CA ASP A 306 -0.83 22.18 20.84
C ASP A 306 -0.08 21.09 21.63
N LYS A 307 1.14 21.41 22.02
CA LYS A 307 2.00 20.47 22.74
C LYS A 307 1.65 20.45 24.22
N MET A 308 1.70 19.28 24.83
CA MET A 308 1.45 19.04 26.24
C MET A 308 2.73 19.33 27.06
N ALA A 309 2.63 20.04 28.15
CA ALA A 309 3.76 20.24 29.07
C ALA A 309 4.17 18.91 29.71
N GLY A 310 5.47 18.75 30.05
CA GLY A 310 5.99 17.53 30.68
C GLY A 310 5.24 17.14 31.95
N VAL A 311 4.98 18.11 32.81
CA VAL A 311 4.22 17.89 34.03
C VAL A 311 2.77 17.43 33.77
N GLU A 312 2.12 17.97 32.75
CA GLU A 312 0.77 17.50 32.33
C GLU A 312 0.80 16.08 31.78
N LEU A 313 1.87 15.75 31.05
CA LEU A 313 2.09 14.39 30.55
C LEU A 313 2.21 13.40 31.71
N HIS A 314 3.02 13.72 32.72
CA HIS A 314 3.14 12.89 33.91
C HIS A 314 1.84 12.82 34.72
N ALA A 315 1.08 13.91 34.81
CA ALA A 315 -0.25 13.92 35.39
C ALA A 315 -1.22 12.98 34.67
N ASN A 316 -1.18 12.99 33.33
CA ASN A 316 -2.01 12.11 32.52
C ASN A 316 -1.66 10.64 32.73
N PHE A 317 -0.38 10.28 32.71
CA PHE A 317 0.06 8.91 32.99
C PHE A 317 -0.27 8.45 34.39
N LEU A 318 -0.08 9.31 35.38
CA LEU A 318 -0.42 9.05 36.77
C LEU A 318 -1.93 8.79 36.95
N SER A 319 -2.75 9.69 36.43
CA SER A 319 -4.20 9.58 36.50
C SER A 319 -4.71 8.30 35.85
N GLN A 320 -4.19 7.96 34.68
CA GLN A 320 -4.52 6.72 33.99
C GLN A 320 -4.17 5.48 34.83
N LEU A 321 -2.99 5.45 35.43
CA LEU A 321 -2.55 4.34 36.28
C LEU A 321 -3.47 4.18 37.49
N LEU A 322 -3.85 5.29 38.14
CA LEU A 322 -4.73 5.29 39.30
C LEU A 322 -6.17 4.83 38.92
N ASN A 323 -6.72 5.36 37.84
CA ASN A 323 -8.04 4.97 37.32
C ASN A 323 -8.07 3.48 36.96
N ALA A 324 -7.01 2.99 36.33
CA ALA A 324 -6.93 1.60 35.98
C ALA A 324 -6.81 0.67 37.21
N ALA A 325 -5.97 1.05 38.17
CA ALA A 325 -5.72 0.23 39.37
C ALA A 325 -6.91 0.20 40.32
N ILE A 326 -7.55 1.35 40.55
CA ILE A 326 -8.63 1.53 41.54
C ILE A 326 -10.00 1.24 40.90
N ASP A 327 -10.30 1.90 39.77
CA ASP A 327 -11.62 1.89 39.14
C ASP A 327 -11.77 0.77 38.12
N GLY A 328 -10.68 0.12 37.74
CA GLY A 328 -10.65 -0.94 36.71
C GLY A 328 -10.86 -0.40 35.28
N GLN A 329 -10.62 0.91 35.04
CA GLN A 329 -10.66 1.47 33.71
C GLN A 329 -9.54 0.88 32.86
N SER A 330 -9.76 0.77 31.56
CA SER A 330 -8.76 0.21 30.66
C SER A 330 -7.63 1.21 30.40
N LEU A 331 -6.48 0.98 31.03
CA LEU A 331 -5.25 1.73 30.80
C LEU A 331 -4.70 1.53 29.38
N LEU A 332 -4.77 0.29 28.90
CA LEU A 332 -4.12 -0.12 27.68
C LEU A 332 -5.10 -0.16 26.51
N LEU A 333 -4.61 0.22 25.35
CA LEU A 333 -5.28 -0.10 24.11
C LEU A 333 -5.20 -1.60 23.87
N LYS A 334 -6.35 -2.17 23.52
CA LYS A 334 -6.48 -3.56 23.11
C LYS A 334 -6.37 -3.64 21.60
N PHE A 335 -5.68 -4.61 21.09
CA PHE A 335 -5.55 -4.90 19.65
C PHE A 335 -5.62 -6.41 19.45
N TRP A 336 -5.94 -6.79 18.25
CA TRP A 336 -6.00 -8.20 17.90
C TRP A 336 -4.60 -8.78 17.66
N PRO A 337 -4.42 -10.10 17.85
CA PRO A 337 -3.21 -10.75 17.34
C PRO A 337 -3.22 -10.77 15.80
N ASP A 338 -2.03 -10.72 15.21
CA ASP A 338 -1.84 -10.65 13.74
C ASP A 338 -2.78 -11.55 12.90
N PRO A 339 -2.99 -12.84 13.23
CA PRO A 339 -3.87 -13.67 12.41
C PRO A 339 -5.33 -13.18 12.37
N VAL A 340 -5.83 -12.56 13.45
CA VAL A 340 -7.20 -12.01 13.49
C VAL A 340 -7.27 -10.71 12.68
N GLU A 341 -6.23 -9.88 12.76
CA GLU A 341 -6.13 -8.67 11.93
C GLU A 341 -6.06 -9.01 10.44
N TRP A 342 -5.34 -10.07 10.08
CA TRP A 342 -5.31 -10.56 8.69
C TRP A 342 -6.69 -11.01 8.24
N ILE A 343 -7.42 -11.77 9.06
CA ILE A 343 -8.82 -12.17 8.74
C ILE A 343 -9.69 -10.93 8.53
N TRP A 344 -9.55 -9.90 9.35
CA TRP A 344 -10.26 -8.63 9.20
C TRP A 344 -9.97 -7.95 7.86
N ILE A 345 -8.69 -7.86 7.50
CA ILE A 345 -8.23 -7.30 6.22
C ILE A 345 -8.78 -8.11 5.05
N PHE A 346 -8.73 -9.46 5.13
CA PHE A 346 -9.30 -10.34 4.13
C PHE A 346 -10.82 -10.21 4.03
N ALA A 347 -11.53 -10.03 5.13
CA ALA A 347 -12.98 -9.85 5.14
C ALA A 347 -13.37 -8.59 4.37
N TRP A 348 -12.73 -7.44 4.65
CA TRP A 348 -13.01 -6.18 3.97
C TRP A 348 -12.62 -6.23 2.49
N SER A 349 -11.52 -6.86 2.15
CA SER A 349 -11.15 -7.13 0.76
C SER A 349 -12.22 -7.95 0.03
N SER A 350 -12.75 -8.98 0.70
CA SER A 350 -13.79 -9.85 0.13
C SER A 350 -15.12 -9.11 -0.05
N ILE A 351 -15.48 -8.25 0.88
CA ILE A 351 -16.67 -7.40 0.79
C ILE A 351 -16.55 -6.44 -0.40
N GLY A 352 -15.41 -5.76 -0.54
CA GLY A 352 -15.16 -4.84 -1.66
C GLY A 352 -15.22 -5.54 -3.02
N ALA A 353 -14.54 -6.70 -3.13
CA ALA A 353 -14.55 -7.50 -4.34
C ALA A 353 -15.95 -8.04 -4.68
N TYR A 354 -16.69 -8.54 -3.68
CA TYR A 354 -18.03 -9.08 -3.87
C TYR A 354 -19.03 -8.03 -4.32
N LEU A 355 -19.04 -6.87 -3.67
CA LEU A 355 -19.96 -5.78 -4.01
C LEU A 355 -19.69 -5.24 -5.41
N SER A 356 -18.43 -5.04 -5.76
CA SER A 356 -18.05 -4.58 -7.09
C SER A 356 -18.39 -5.60 -8.17
N TRP A 357 -18.31 -6.89 -7.87
CA TRP A 357 -18.78 -7.93 -8.76
C TRP A 357 -20.31 -7.97 -8.89
N ARG A 358 -21.05 -7.69 -7.81
CA ARG A 358 -22.52 -7.75 -7.77
C ARG A 358 -23.17 -6.51 -8.38
N TRP A 359 -22.59 -5.34 -8.18
CA TRP A 359 -23.08 -4.05 -8.67
C TRP A 359 -22.32 -3.62 -9.90
N ARG A 360 -22.89 -3.88 -11.07
CA ARG A 360 -22.25 -3.56 -12.35
C ARG A 360 -22.27 -2.08 -12.70
N SER A 361 -23.15 -1.28 -12.06
CA SER A 361 -23.17 0.16 -12.26
C SER A 361 -22.00 0.84 -11.51
N PRO A 362 -21.10 1.55 -12.20
CA PRO A 362 -19.94 2.18 -11.56
C PRO A 362 -20.33 3.21 -10.49
N TYR A 363 -21.44 3.93 -10.69
CA TYR A 363 -21.93 4.92 -9.71
C TYR A 363 -22.47 4.27 -8.43
N LEU A 364 -23.26 3.20 -8.57
CA LEU A 364 -23.77 2.46 -7.41
C LEU A 364 -22.65 1.77 -6.66
N ASN A 365 -21.65 1.25 -7.38
CA ASN A 365 -20.48 0.64 -6.78
C ASN A 365 -19.66 1.68 -5.99
N LEU A 366 -19.34 2.82 -6.59
CA LEU A 366 -18.64 3.90 -5.90
C LEU A 366 -19.38 4.36 -4.65
N ALA A 367 -20.69 4.63 -4.76
CA ALA A 367 -21.51 5.04 -3.63
C ALA A 367 -21.52 3.98 -2.51
N GLY A 368 -21.61 2.69 -2.89
CA GLY A 368 -21.58 1.58 -1.94
C GLY A 368 -20.23 1.44 -1.23
N ILE A 369 -19.13 1.56 -1.96
CA ILE A 369 -17.78 1.53 -1.36
C ILE A 369 -17.59 2.71 -0.41
N LEU A 370 -17.98 3.93 -0.78
CA LEU A 370 -17.90 5.10 0.11
C LEU A 370 -18.74 4.91 1.38
N LEU A 371 -19.92 4.33 1.26
CA LEU A 371 -20.75 4.03 2.42
C LEU A 371 -20.13 2.98 3.33
N LEU A 372 -19.46 1.98 2.76
CA LEU A 372 -18.73 0.97 3.53
C LEU A 372 -17.48 1.55 4.20
N GLU A 373 -16.75 2.46 3.55
CA GLU A 373 -15.62 3.18 4.16
C GLU A 373 -16.08 3.98 5.39
N ILE A 374 -17.22 4.67 5.28
CA ILE A 374 -17.82 5.35 6.43
C ILE A 374 -18.22 4.35 7.51
N GLY A 375 -18.81 3.22 7.12
CA GLY A 375 -19.17 2.14 8.04
C GLY A 375 -17.94 1.52 8.73
N LEU A 376 -16.87 1.25 7.98
CA LEU A 376 -15.59 0.78 8.52
C LEU A 376 -15.01 1.77 9.53
N LEU A 377 -14.96 3.06 9.17
CA LEU A 377 -14.51 4.11 10.06
C LEU A 377 -15.35 4.18 11.34
N LEU A 378 -16.66 4.09 11.22
CA LEU A 378 -17.58 4.06 12.36
C LEU A 378 -17.36 2.85 13.24
N ILE A 379 -17.17 1.65 12.66
CA ILE A 379 -16.89 0.42 13.42
C ILE A 379 -15.56 0.58 14.18
N CYS A 380 -14.51 1.06 13.51
CA CYS A 380 -13.22 1.30 14.15
C CYS A 380 -13.32 2.35 15.25
N TYR A 381 -14.09 3.42 15.04
CA TYR A 381 -14.32 4.44 16.05
C TYR A 381 -15.11 3.91 17.25
N LEU A 382 -16.19 3.18 17.05
CA LEU A 382 -16.97 2.57 18.14
C LEU A 382 -16.14 1.53 18.91
N ALA A 383 -15.35 0.72 18.21
CA ALA A 383 -14.41 -0.19 18.85
C ALA A 383 -13.36 0.58 19.69
N PHE A 384 -12.89 1.71 19.18
CA PHE A 384 -11.92 2.56 19.88
C PHE A 384 -12.50 3.17 21.15
N LEU A 385 -13.79 3.53 21.18
CA LEU A 385 -14.45 4.02 22.40
C LEU A 385 -14.47 2.97 23.54
N VAL A 386 -14.41 1.68 23.19
CA VAL A 386 -14.26 0.58 24.16
C VAL A 386 -12.82 0.05 24.25
N ASN A 387 -11.87 0.91 23.86
CA ASN A 387 -10.41 0.72 23.92
C ASN A 387 -9.85 -0.38 23.00
N TRP A 388 -10.56 -0.74 21.92
CA TRP A 388 -10.06 -1.62 20.87
C TRP A 388 -9.53 -0.83 19.69
N TRP A 389 -8.26 -0.99 19.40
CA TRP A 389 -7.63 -0.44 18.20
C TRP A 389 -7.64 -1.47 17.09
N LEU A 390 -8.47 -1.23 16.09
CA LEU A 390 -8.59 -2.06 14.91
C LEU A 390 -7.81 -1.48 13.73
N PRO A 391 -7.23 -2.32 12.85
CA PRO A 391 -6.47 -1.83 11.70
C PRO A 391 -7.40 -1.20 10.66
N LEU A 392 -7.51 0.13 10.67
CA LEU A 392 -8.37 0.92 9.79
C LEU A 392 -7.76 1.04 8.39
N ILE A 393 -6.51 1.49 8.30
CA ILE A 393 -5.86 1.80 7.01
C ILE A 393 -5.73 0.58 6.10
N PRO A 394 -5.20 -0.57 6.55
CA PRO A 394 -5.09 -1.74 5.68
C PRO A 394 -6.47 -2.28 5.28
N ALA A 395 -7.48 -2.21 6.15
CA ALA A 395 -8.85 -2.60 5.82
C ALA A 395 -9.48 -1.70 4.76
N SER A 396 -9.32 -0.38 4.87
CA SER A 396 -9.76 0.61 3.88
C SER A 396 -9.06 0.41 2.55
N LEU A 397 -7.74 0.27 2.55
CA LEU A 397 -6.96 0.03 1.33
C LEU A 397 -7.37 -1.26 0.62
N THR A 398 -7.68 -2.33 1.36
CA THR A 398 -8.11 -3.60 0.75
C THR A 398 -9.54 -3.53 0.25
N LEU A 399 -10.44 -2.84 0.94
CA LEU A 399 -11.81 -2.59 0.51
C LEU A 399 -11.81 -1.82 -0.82
N ALA A 400 -11.15 -0.67 -0.87
CA ALA A 400 -11.06 0.16 -2.07
C ALA A 400 -10.26 -0.52 -3.17
N GLY A 401 -9.09 -1.10 -2.85
CA GLY A 401 -8.21 -1.75 -3.80
C GLY A 401 -8.86 -2.95 -4.49
N SER A 402 -9.54 -3.82 -3.74
CA SER A 402 -10.27 -4.95 -4.30
C SER A 402 -11.44 -4.51 -5.19
N ALA A 403 -12.13 -3.44 -4.79
CA ALA A 403 -13.21 -2.85 -5.59
C ALA A 403 -12.69 -2.28 -6.92
N ILE A 404 -11.58 -1.56 -6.90
CA ILE A 404 -10.96 -1.00 -8.10
C ILE A 404 -10.52 -2.11 -9.05
N VAL A 405 -9.82 -3.15 -8.53
CA VAL A 405 -9.34 -4.27 -9.35
C VAL A 405 -10.48 -5.03 -10.00
N ILE A 406 -11.55 -5.35 -9.25
CA ILE A 406 -12.73 -6.05 -9.80
C ILE A 406 -13.47 -5.19 -10.81
N THR A 407 -13.67 -3.90 -10.52
CA THR A 407 -14.34 -2.97 -11.45
C THR A 407 -13.56 -2.84 -12.76
N GLY A 408 -12.24 -2.66 -12.67
CA GLY A 408 -11.36 -2.61 -13.83
C GLY A 408 -11.38 -3.91 -14.62
N TYR A 409 -11.35 -5.04 -13.95
CA TYR A 409 -11.45 -6.36 -14.60
C TYR A 409 -12.80 -6.56 -15.31
N LEU A 410 -13.92 -6.18 -14.68
CA LEU A 410 -15.24 -6.27 -15.32
C LEU A 410 -15.37 -5.33 -16.51
N ALA A 411 -14.89 -4.10 -16.40
CA ALA A 411 -14.89 -3.15 -17.51
C ALA A 411 -14.06 -3.68 -18.70
N HIS A 412 -12.89 -4.26 -18.42
CA HIS A 412 -12.07 -4.89 -19.45
C HIS A 412 -12.79 -6.07 -20.14
N LEU A 413 -13.43 -6.93 -19.35
CA LEU A 413 -14.21 -8.05 -19.90
C LEU A 413 -15.39 -7.57 -20.74
N GLU A 414 -16.11 -6.55 -20.31
CA GLU A 414 -17.21 -5.97 -21.08
C GLU A 414 -16.71 -5.36 -22.39
N GLU A 415 -15.57 -4.69 -22.34
CA GLU A 415 -14.92 -4.13 -23.53
C GLU A 415 -14.45 -5.24 -24.48
N GLU A 416 -13.79 -6.29 -23.99
CA GLU A 416 -13.41 -7.46 -24.80
C GLU A 416 -14.63 -8.14 -25.42
N LEU A 417 -15.67 -8.35 -24.63
CA LEU A 417 -16.90 -8.97 -25.13
C LEU A 417 -17.56 -8.09 -26.20
N LYS A 418 -17.62 -6.78 -25.95
CA LYS A 418 -18.14 -5.81 -26.93
C LYS A 418 -17.30 -5.82 -28.21
N ARG A 419 -15.98 -5.73 -28.08
CA ARG A 419 -15.05 -5.79 -29.23
C ARG A 419 -15.21 -7.10 -29.99
N SER A 420 -15.31 -8.23 -29.28
CA SER A 420 -15.52 -9.54 -29.90
C SER A 420 -16.86 -9.60 -30.62
N LYS A 421 -17.93 -9.08 -30.00
CA LYS A 421 -19.26 -9.00 -30.62
C LYS A 421 -19.26 -8.10 -31.86
N ASP A 422 -18.69 -6.88 -31.72
CA ASP A 422 -18.61 -5.91 -32.82
C ASP A 422 -17.73 -6.45 -33.96
N PHE A 423 -16.62 -7.12 -33.60
CA PHE A 423 -15.74 -7.77 -34.56
C PHE A 423 -16.47 -8.90 -35.31
N LEU A 424 -17.17 -9.79 -34.60
CA LEU A 424 -17.94 -10.86 -35.22
C LEU A 424 -19.07 -10.29 -36.11
N GLN A 425 -19.78 -9.28 -35.62
CA GLN A 425 -20.81 -8.60 -36.40
C GLN A 425 -20.20 -7.88 -37.62
N GLY A 426 -19.03 -7.24 -37.45
CA GLY A 426 -18.28 -6.66 -38.52
C GLY A 426 -17.88 -7.68 -39.60
N ILE A 427 -17.34 -8.84 -39.17
CA ILE A 427 -17.00 -9.93 -40.09
C ILE A 427 -18.24 -10.41 -40.85
N ILE A 428 -19.34 -10.68 -40.17
CA ILE A 428 -20.56 -11.15 -40.85
C ILE A 428 -21.11 -10.09 -41.80
N ASN A 429 -21.00 -8.81 -41.46
CA ASN A 429 -21.42 -7.69 -42.32
C ASN A 429 -20.51 -7.46 -43.50
N THR A 430 -19.23 -7.91 -43.47
CA THR A 430 -18.34 -7.83 -44.66
C THR A 430 -18.66 -8.94 -45.66
N VAL A 431 -19.39 -9.95 -45.28
CA VAL A 431 -19.85 -11.01 -46.18
C VAL A 431 -20.96 -10.43 -47.07
N ALA A 432 -20.70 -10.40 -48.36
CA ALA A 432 -21.69 -9.93 -49.32
C ALA A 432 -22.90 -10.80 -49.45
N ASP A 433 -22.74 -12.07 -49.13
CA ASP A 433 -23.88 -13.05 -49.09
C ASP A 433 -24.79 -12.75 -47.90
N PRO A 434 -26.08 -12.63 -48.06
CA PRO A 434 -27.05 -12.55 -46.96
C PRO A 434 -26.94 -13.71 -46.02
N ILE A 435 -26.72 -13.43 -44.74
CA ILE A 435 -26.62 -14.44 -43.65
C ILE A 435 -27.75 -14.23 -42.67
N PHE A 436 -28.39 -15.30 -42.29
CA PHE A 436 -29.35 -15.31 -41.22
C PHE A 436 -29.13 -16.48 -40.26
N VAL A 437 -29.46 -16.26 -38.98
CA VAL A 437 -29.55 -17.31 -37.95
C VAL A 437 -30.95 -17.27 -37.35
N LYS A 438 -31.61 -18.44 -37.30
CA LYS A 438 -32.93 -18.61 -36.67
C LYS A 438 -32.85 -19.55 -35.49
N ASP A 439 -33.72 -19.29 -34.51
CA ASP A 439 -33.97 -20.23 -33.42
C ASP A 439 -34.92 -21.34 -33.86
N ARG A 440 -35.23 -22.29 -32.96
CA ARG A 440 -36.16 -23.38 -33.19
C ARG A 440 -37.60 -22.90 -33.43
N ASN A 441 -37.94 -21.66 -33.07
CA ASN A 441 -39.22 -21.03 -33.34
C ASN A 441 -39.24 -20.22 -34.63
N HIS A 442 -38.25 -20.41 -35.49
CA HIS A 442 -38.04 -19.70 -36.76
C HIS A 442 -37.85 -18.18 -36.63
N LYS A 443 -37.56 -17.66 -35.44
CA LYS A 443 -37.23 -16.25 -35.23
C LYS A 443 -35.78 -15.97 -35.60
N TRP A 444 -35.55 -14.87 -36.32
CA TRP A 444 -34.20 -14.39 -36.60
C TRP A 444 -33.51 -13.88 -35.32
N ILE A 445 -32.31 -14.34 -35.10
CA ILE A 445 -31.47 -13.94 -33.96
C ILE A 445 -30.28 -13.12 -34.42
N VAL A 446 -29.67 -13.51 -35.53
CA VAL A 446 -28.52 -12.81 -36.15
C VAL A 446 -28.80 -12.66 -37.63
N LEU A 447 -28.54 -11.45 -38.10
CA LEU A 447 -28.61 -11.08 -39.51
C LEU A 447 -27.40 -10.25 -39.87
N ASN A 448 -26.88 -10.38 -41.10
CA ASN A 448 -25.90 -9.46 -41.60
C ASN A 448 -26.55 -8.31 -42.40
N GLN A 449 -25.75 -7.28 -42.67
CA GLN A 449 -26.21 -6.09 -43.39
C GLN A 449 -26.67 -6.46 -44.82
N ALA A 450 -26.06 -7.47 -45.46
CA ALA A 450 -26.45 -7.93 -46.79
C ALA A 450 -27.89 -8.52 -46.77
N PHE A 451 -28.26 -9.27 -45.73
CA PHE A 451 -29.62 -9.77 -45.58
C PHE A 451 -30.64 -8.65 -45.35
N ALA A 452 -30.26 -7.66 -44.51
CA ALA A 452 -31.09 -6.47 -44.30
C ALA A 452 -31.33 -5.65 -45.57
N ASN A 453 -30.26 -5.46 -46.33
CA ASN A 453 -30.31 -4.73 -47.61
C ASN A 453 -31.17 -5.50 -48.66
N LEU A 454 -31.06 -6.84 -48.68
CA LEU A 454 -31.83 -7.69 -49.59
C LEU A 454 -33.35 -7.54 -49.38
N LEU A 455 -33.76 -7.44 -48.09
CA LEU A 455 -35.16 -7.24 -47.73
C LEU A 455 -35.60 -5.75 -47.66
N GLY A 456 -34.66 -4.80 -47.77
CA GLY A 456 -34.98 -3.36 -47.70
C GLY A 456 -35.41 -2.86 -46.33
N HIS A 457 -35.08 -3.58 -45.26
CA HIS A 457 -35.44 -3.26 -43.87
C HIS A 457 -34.23 -3.22 -42.96
N SER A 458 -34.32 -2.46 -41.82
CA SER A 458 -33.26 -2.47 -40.82
C SER A 458 -33.18 -3.83 -40.07
N ILE A 459 -31.98 -4.21 -39.62
CA ILE A 459 -31.75 -5.43 -38.87
C ILE A 459 -32.66 -5.49 -37.63
N ASP A 460 -32.83 -4.36 -36.90
CA ASP A 460 -33.68 -4.30 -35.70
C ASP A 460 -35.16 -4.55 -36.02
N THR A 461 -35.63 -4.10 -37.17
CA THR A 461 -37.01 -4.35 -37.67
C THR A 461 -37.22 -5.80 -38.01
N LEU A 462 -36.24 -6.44 -38.63
CA LEU A 462 -36.30 -7.86 -39.03
C LEU A 462 -36.24 -8.80 -37.84
N ILE A 463 -35.34 -8.58 -36.89
CA ILE A 463 -35.19 -9.42 -35.68
C ILE A 463 -36.49 -9.42 -34.85
N ASN A 464 -37.21 -8.30 -34.78
CA ASN A 464 -38.45 -8.19 -34.03
C ASN A 464 -39.71 -8.56 -34.85
N GLY A 465 -39.57 -8.82 -36.15
CA GLY A 465 -40.66 -9.18 -37.04
C GLY A 465 -40.83 -10.70 -37.21
N SER A 466 -42.03 -11.11 -37.66
CA SER A 466 -42.27 -12.47 -38.14
C SER A 466 -41.94 -12.57 -39.63
N GLN A 467 -41.37 -13.71 -40.06
CA GLN A 467 -40.94 -13.96 -41.45
C GLN A 467 -42.04 -13.70 -42.47
N GLU A 468 -43.29 -14.11 -42.15
CA GLU A 468 -44.47 -13.99 -42.99
C GLU A 468 -44.78 -12.55 -43.43
N LYS A 469 -44.25 -11.55 -42.72
CA LYS A 469 -44.45 -10.12 -43.06
C LYS A 469 -43.54 -9.60 -44.16
N PHE A 470 -42.46 -10.33 -44.44
CA PHE A 470 -41.40 -9.84 -45.31
C PHE A 470 -41.25 -10.60 -46.62
N PHE A 471 -42.02 -11.69 -46.78
CA PHE A 471 -42.00 -12.53 -47.98
C PHE A 471 -43.40 -12.75 -48.52
N PRO A 472 -43.57 -12.97 -49.86
CA PRO A 472 -44.79 -13.48 -50.43
C PRO A 472 -45.15 -14.85 -49.81
N GLU A 473 -46.43 -15.12 -49.55
CA GLU A 473 -46.93 -16.30 -48.84
C GLU A 473 -46.33 -17.63 -49.39
N LYS A 474 -46.28 -17.79 -50.69
CA LYS A 474 -45.69 -18.97 -51.34
C LYS A 474 -44.20 -19.16 -51.09
N GLU A 475 -43.44 -18.06 -51.06
CA GLU A 475 -42.00 -18.10 -50.77
C GLU A 475 -41.77 -18.36 -49.25
N ALA A 476 -42.57 -17.72 -48.39
CA ALA A 476 -42.51 -17.92 -46.94
C ALA A 476 -42.75 -19.38 -46.53
N ASP A 477 -43.74 -20.06 -47.15
CA ASP A 477 -44.03 -21.47 -46.92
C ASP A 477 -42.87 -22.38 -47.33
N ILE A 478 -42.27 -22.14 -48.50
CA ILE A 478 -41.10 -22.90 -48.98
C ILE A 478 -39.93 -22.72 -48.04
N PHE A 479 -39.64 -21.49 -47.62
CA PHE A 479 -38.54 -21.20 -46.70
C PHE A 479 -38.76 -21.83 -45.33
N TRP A 480 -40.02 -21.89 -44.85
CA TRP A 480 -40.37 -22.52 -43.59
C TRP A 480 -40.18 -24.06 -43.70
N GLU A 481 -40.69 -24.67 -44.73
CA GLU A 481 -40.60 -26.13 -44.96
C GLU A 481 -39.15 -26.59 -45.08
N GLN A 482 -38.33 -25.86 -45.84
CA GLN A 482 -36.91 -26.15 -45.99
C GLN A 482 -36.13 -25.99 -44.67
N ALA A 483 -36.49 -25.01 -43.86
CA ALA A 483 -35.90 -24.83 -42.54
C ALA A 483 -36.26 -25.96 -41.58
N GLU A 484 -37.54 -26.39 -41.57
CA GLU A 484 -38.01 -27.47 -40.72
C GLU A 484 -37.38 -28.82 -41.10
N LEU A 485 -37.19 -29.08 -42.39
CA LEU A 485 -36.48 -30.29 -42.86
C LEU A 485 -35.05 -30.35 -42.31
N VAL A 486 -34.33 -29.24 -42.22
CA VAL A 486 -32.98 -29.20 -41.64
C VAL A 486 -33.02 -29.39 -40.13
N PHE A 487 -33.99 -28.81 -39.43
CA PHE A 487 -34.16 -29.03 -38.00
C PHE A 487 -34.50 -30.47 -37.65
N LEU A 488 -35.30 -31.16 -38.50
CA LEU A 488 -35.70 -32.53 -38.29
C LEU A 488 -34.62 -33.56 -38.68
N SER A 489 -33.96 -33.32 -39.84
CA SER A 489 -32.97 -34.26 -40.35
C SER A 489 -31.59 -34.12 -39.71
N GLY A 490 -31.29 -32.94 -39.19
CA GLY A 490 -29.95 -32.58 -38.67
C GLY A 490 -28.88 -32.43 -39.78
N LYS A 491 -29.25 -32.57 -41.05
CA LYS A 491 -28.33 -32.51 -42.18
C LYS A 491 -28.42 -31.14 -42.85
N SER A 492 -27.27 -30.64 -43.31
CA SER A 492 -27.25 -29.43 -44.11
C SER A 492 -27.96 -29.66 -45.48
N SER A 493 -28.69 -28.67 -45.95
CA SER A 493 -29.32 -28.67 -47.25
C SER A 493 -28.85 -27.44 -48.05
N GLU A 494 -28.77 -27.60 -49.36
CA GLU A 494 -28.48 -26.50 -50.31
C GLU A 494 -29.49 -26.60 -51.43
N HIS A 495 -30.23 -25.51 -51.63
CA HIS A 495 -31.27 -25.43 -52.67
C HIS A 495 -31.11 -24.13 -53.42
N GLU A 496 -31.33 -24.19 -54.75
CA GLU A 496 -31.47 -23.01 -55.55
C GLU A 496 -32.95 -22.57 -55.53
N GLU A 497 -33.18 -21.35 -55.10
CA GLU A 497 -34.53 -20.80 -54.88
C GLU A 497 -34.65 -19.48 -55.59
N THR A 498 -35.84 -19.11 -56.01
CA THR A 498 -36.13 -17.78 -56.50
C THR A 498 -36.53 -16.89 -55.34
N PHE A 499 -35.97 -15.72 -55.26
CA PHE A 499 -36.21 -14.71 -54.22
C PHE A 499 -36.69 -13.41 -54.90
N THR A 500 -37.80 -12.87 -54.42
CA THR A 500 -38.34 -11.61 -54.90
C THR A 500 -38.15 -10.54 -53.84
N ASP A 501 -37.42 -9.44 -54.18
CA ASP A 501 -37.19 -8.32 -53.30
C ASP A 501 -38.43 -7.43 -53.11
N SER A 502 -38.35 -6.45 -52.20
CA SER A 502 -39.45 -5.50 -51.91
C SER A 502 -39.83 -4.60 -53.10
N LEU A 503 -38.99 -4.57 -54.14
CA LEU A 503 -39.21 -3.81 -55.38
C LEU A 503 -39.79 -4.67 -56.53
N GLY A 504 -39.94 -5.98 -56.34
CA GLY A 504 -40.46 -6.93 -57.30
C GLY A 504 -39.40 -7.52 -58.24
N ASN A 505 -38.10 -7.32 -57.97
CA ASN A 505 -37.04 -7.94 -58.76
C ASN A 505 -36.84 -9.40 -58.29
N THR A 506 -36.69 -10.33 -59.24
CA THR A 506 -36.46 -11.73 -58.94
C THR A 506 -35.01 -12.11 -59.15
N TYR A 507 -34.41 -12.69 -58.12
CA TYR A 507 -33.03 -13.18 -58.07
C TYR A 507 -33.00 -14.70 -57.97
N PHE A 508 -32.00 -15.35 -58.53
CA PHE A 508 -31.69 -16.74 -58.30
C PHE A 508 -30.73 -16.83 -57.11
N MET A 509 -31.21 -17.44 -56.00
CA MET A 509 -30.47 -17.58 -54.78
C MET A 509 -30.13 -19.05 -54.51
N ALA A 510 -28.86 -19.35 -54.31
CA ALA A 510 -28.44 -20.62 -53.69
C ALA A 510 -28.46 -20.46 -52.18
N THR A 511 -29.40 -21.09 -51.51
CA THR A 511 -29.54 -21.02 -50.04
C THR A 511 -29.01 -22.28 -49.38
N LYS A 512 -27.92 -22.16 -48.64
CA LYS A 512 -27.37 -23.24 -47.84
C LYS A 512 -27.83 -23.06 -46.41
N ARG A 513 -28.47 -24.09 -45.86
CA ARG A 513 -28.97 -24.16 -44.49
C ARG A 513 -28.23 -25.24 -43.72
N SER A 514 -27.73 -24.93 -42.54
CA SER A 514 -27.03 -25.86 -41.68
C SER A 514 -27.43 -25.66 -40.22
N LEU A 515 -27.37 -26.75 -39.45
CA LEU A 515 -27.72 -26.74 -38.04
C LEU A 515 -26.47 -26.47 -37.19
N HIS A 516 -26.58 -25.51 -36.30
CA HIS A 516 -25.58 -25.21 -35.28
C HIS A 516 -26.16 -25.52 -33.91
N LYS A 517 -25.36 -26.18 -33.05
CA LYS A 517 -25.68 -26.44 -31.65
C LYS A 517 -24.74 -25.68 -30.75
N ASP A 518 -25.29 -24.81 -29.89
CA ASP A 518 -24.50 -24.08 -28.95
C ASP A 518 -24.00 -24.94 -27.78
N ALA A 519 -23.15 -24.38 -26.92
CA ALA A 519 -22.63 -25.06 -25.74
C ALA A 519 -23.70 -25.42 -24.68
N ALA A 520 -24.86 -24.77 -24.74
CA ALA A 520 -26.00 -25.05 -23.86
C ALA A 520 -26.93 -26.15 -24.45
N GLY A 521 -26.68 -26.55 -25.69
CA GLY A 521 -27.46 -27.56 -26.37
C GLY A 521 -28.62 -27.04 -27.24
N ASN A 522 -28.77 -25.69 -27.36
CA ASN A 522 -29.78 -25.08 -28.21
C ASN A 522 -29.43 -25.25 -29.68
N LEU A 523 -30.43 -25.46 -30.48
CA LEU A 523 -30.30 -25.66 -31.93
C LEU A 523 -30.64 -24.36 -32.68
N PHE A 524 -29.78 -23.97 -33.59
CA PHE A 524 -29.91 -22.79 -34.44
C PHE A 524 -29.76 -23.21 -35.90
N LEU A 525 -30.58 -22.64 -36.76
CA LEU A 525 -30.45 -22.76 -38.19
C LEU A 525 -29.63 -21.57 -38.73
N VAL A 526 -28.50 -21.87 -39.34
CA VAL A 526 -27.70 -20.90 -40.05
C VAL A 526 -27.96 -21.01 -41.54
N GLY A 527 -28.41 -19.93 -42.15
CA GLY A 527 -28.64 -19.85 -43.59
C GLY A 527 -27.74 -18.81 -44.25
N VAL A 528 -27.16 -19.17 -45.36
CA VAL A 528 -26.40 -18.30 -46.22
C VAL A 528 -27.05 -18.32 -47.62
N LEU A 529 -27.41 -17.15 -48.11
CA LEU A 529 -27.96 -16.98 -49.42
C LEU A 529 -26.90 -16.44 -50.34
N ARG A 530 -26.71 -17.05 -51.47
CA ARG A 530 -25.80 -16.53 -52.50
C ARG A 530 -26.59 -16.21 -53.74
N ASP A 531 -26.49 -14.97 -54.18
CA ASP A 531 -27.00 -14.60 -55.47
C ASP A 531 -26.16 -15.29 -56.56
N ILE A 532 -26.81 -16.16 -57.28
CA ILE A 532 -26.21 -16.91 -58.39
C ILE A 532 -26.72 -16.43 -59.74
N THR A 533 -27.45 -15.30 -59.76
CA THR A 533 -28.00 -14.72 -60.99
C THR A 533 -26.88 -14.38 -61.96
N GLU A 534 -25.88 -13.70 -61.47
CA GLU A 534 -24.70 -13.33 -62.24
C GLU A 534 -23.82 -14.55 -62.57
N ARG A 535 -23.75 -15.51 -61.66
CA ARG A 535 -23.05 -16.80 -61.88
C ARG A 535 -23.69 -17.58 -63.04
N LYS A 536 -25.02 -17.64 -63.07
CA LYS A 536 -25.72 -18.28 -64.20
C LYS A 536 -25.50 -17.50 -65.53
N GLN A 537 -25.34 -16.20 -65.42
CA GLN A 537 -24.91 -15.37 -66.57
C GLN A 537 -23.42 -15.54 -66.89
N MET A 538 -22.58 -15.65 -65.84
CA MET A 538 -21.13 -15.79 -66.01
C MET A 538 -20.66 -17.22 -66.29
N GLU A 539 -21.40 -18.27 -65.91
CA GLU A 539 -21.09 -19.64 -66.34
C GLU A 539 -20.98 -19.73 -67.88
N GLU A 540 -21.70 -18.86 -68.57
CA GLU A 540 -21.58 -18.68 -70.00
C GLU A 540 -20.38 -17.81 -70.40
N GLU A 541 -19.99 -16.85 -69.53
CA GLU A 541 -18.88 -15.91 -69.75
C GLU A 541 -17.53 -16.43 -69.19
N LEU A 542 -17.54 -17.25 -68.13
CA LEU A 542 -16.33 -17.75 -67.42
C LEU A 542 -15.49 -18.72 -68.26
N ARG A 543 -15.99 -19.19 -69.38
CA ARG A 543 -15.21 -19.94 -70.35
C ARG A 543 -14.11 -19.06 -71.02
N ARG A 544 -14.15 -17.70 -70.78
CA ARG A 544 -13.20 -16.74 -71.40
C ARG A 544 -12.13 -16.18 -70.49
N THR A 545 -12.29 -16.25 -69.15
CA THR A 545 -11.41 -15.46 -68.30
C THR A 545 -10.57 -16.22 -67.29
N ALA A 546 -10.22 -17.49 -67.54
CA ALA A 546 -9.42 -18.32 -66.59
C ALA A 546 -7.93 -17.92 -66.45
N ALA A 547 -7.49 -16.79 -67.02
CA ALA A 547 -6.08 -16.52 -67.13
C ALA A 547 -5.50 -15.40 -66.20
N GLU A 548 -6.28 -14.67 -65.40
CA GLU A 548 -5.75 -13.48 -64.75
C GLU A 548 -5.56 -13.52 -63.22
N LEU A 549 -5.76 -14.66 -62.57
CA LEU A 549 -5.81 -14.67 -61.09
C LEU A 549 -4.59 -15.26 -60.37
N THR A 550 -3.42 -14.84 -60.68
CA THR A 550 -2.25 -15.33 -59.94
C THR A 550 -1.44 -14.21 -59.22
N ARG A 551 -1.88 -12.97 -59.26
CA ARG A 551 -1.01 -11.86 -58.85
C ARG A 551 -1.29 -11.18 -57.51
N SER A 552 -2.30 -11.55 -56.75
CA SER A 552 -2.68 -10.77 -55.57
C SER A 552 -2.31 -11.32 -54.22
N ASN A 553 -1.56 -12.43 -54.12
CA ASN A 553 -1.33 -13.12 -52.82
C ASN A 553 -0.07 -12.71 -52.09
N GLU A 554 0.80 -11.87 -52.62
CA GLU A 554 2.09 -11.58 -51.97
C GLU A 554 2.12 -10.31 -51.10
N GLU A 555 1.11 -9.46 -51.20
CA GLU A 555 1.17 -8.15 -50.48
C GLU A 555 0.64 -8.16 -49.04
N LEU A 556 -0.08 -9.20 -48.65
CA LEU A 556 -0.74 -9.22 -47.35
C LEU A 556 0.15 -9.70 -46.18
N GLN A 557 1.25 -10.38 -46.47
CA GLN A 557 2.14 -10.91 -45.41
C GLN A 557 3.07 -9.86 -44.79
N THR A 558 3.34 -8.79 -45.47
CA THR A 558 4.36 -7.80 -45.08
C THR A 558 3.90 -6.83 -43.99
N SER A 559 2.59 -6.58 -43.87
CA SER A 559 2.05 -5.58 -42.97
C SER A 559 1.97 -6.10 -41.48
N HIS A 560 1.75 -7.39 -41.30
CA HIS A 560 1.59 -7.97 -39.95
C HIS A 560 2.88 -7.98 -39.14
N ASN A 561 4.02 -8.20 -39.81
CA ASN A 561 5.31 -8.26 -39.13
C ASN A 561 5.82 -6.91 -38.65
N ARG A 562 5.42 -5.81 -39.32
CA ARG A 562 5.87 -4.47 -38.96
C ARG A 562 5.26 -3.92 -37.68
N LEU A 563 3.98 -4.25 -37.41
CA LEU A 563 3.30 -3.81 -36.18
C LEU A 563 3.85 -4.47 -34.91
N ARG A 564 4.25 -5.74 -35.02
CA ARG A 564 4.81 -6.48 -33.88
C ARG A 564 6.20 -5.96 -33.48
N TYR A 565 7.01 -5.54 -34.49
CA TYR A 565 8.34 -5.01 -34.23
C TYR A 565 8.28 -3.69 -33.44
N ILE A 566 7.35 -2.78 -33.81
CA ILE A 566 7.21 -1.46 -33.20
C ILE A 566 6.74 -1.55 -31.74
N ALA A 567 5.93 -2.55 -31.39
CA ALA A 567 5.41 -2.71 -30.03
C ALA A 567 6.48 -3.11 -29.00
N TYR A 568 7.61 -3.68 -29.46
CA TYR A 568 8.62 -4.29 -28.60
C TYR A 568 10.02 -3.69 -28.74
N HIS A 569 10.23 -2.81 -29.74
CA HIS A 569 11.53 -2.21 -29.97
C HIS A 569 11.45 -0.68 -29.91
N ASP A 570 12.54 -0.08 -29.47
CA ASP A 570 12.74 1.37 -29.51
C ASP A 570 12.86 1.82 -30.97
N ALA A 571 12.00 2.74 -31.35
CA ALA A 571 11.90 3.20 -32.75
C ALA A 571 13.18 3.89 -33.27
N LEU A 572 14.00 4.47 -32.38
CA LEU A 572 15.21 5.18 -32.76
C LEU A 572 16.38 4.23 -32.94
N THR A 573 16.62 3.34 -31.98
CA THR A 573 17.81 2.50 -31.91
C THR A 573 17.59 1.08 -32.40
N GLY A 574 16.34 0.64 -32.52
CA GLY A 574 16.00 -0.73 -32.89
C GLY A 574 16.29 -1.76 -31.78
N LEU A 575 16.73 -1.32 -30.62
CA LEU A 575 16.91 -2.19 -29.46
C LEU A 575 15.55 -2.58 -28.84
N PRO A 576 15.48 -3.62 -28.03
CA PRO A 576 14.37 -3.86 -27.13
C PRO A 576 13.97 -2.59 -26.39
N ASN A 577 12.66 -2.29 -26.38
CA ASN A 577 12.12 -1.22 -25.57
C ASN A 577 11.91 -1.69 -24.13
N ARG A 578 11.40 -0.81 -23.27
CA ARG A 578 11.12 -1.07 -21.86
C ARG A 578 10.26 -2.33 -21.65
N LYS A 579 9.26 -2.56 -22.51
CA LYS A 579 8.37 -3.71 -22.42
C LYS A 579 9.12 -5.01 -22.67
N LEU A 580 9.86 -5.07 -23.78
CA LEU A 580 10.64 -6.26 -24.12
C LEU A 580 11.80 -6.49 -23.15
N PHE A 581 12.36 -5.43 -22.58
CA PHE A 581 13.37 -5.52 -21.52
C PHE A 581 12.84 -6.28 -20.31
N TYR A 582 11.69 -5.86 -19.76
CA TYR A 582 11.11 -6.52 -18.60
C TYR A 582 10.72 -7.98 -18.87
N GLU A 583 10.17 -8.26 -20.05
CA GLU A 583 9.89 -9.63 -20.46
C GLU A 583 11.17 -10.49 -20.50
N ARG A 584 12.25 -9.95 -21.05
CA ARG A 584 13.55 -10.62 -21.10
C ARG A 584 14.20 -10.76 -19.74
N LEU A 585 14.07 -9.75 -18.89
CA LEU A 585 14.59 -9.81 -17.53
C LEU A 585 13.88 -10.93 -16.75
N MET A 586 12.54 -10.93 -16.74
CA MET A 586 11.77 -11.97 -16.07
C MET A 586 12.14 -13.37 -16.57
N GLN A 587 12.21 -13.57 -17.89
CA GLN A 587 12.65 -14.84 -18.48
C GLN A 587 14.04 -15.26 -18.03
N SER A 588 14.96 -14.28 -17.93
CA SER A 588 16.33 -14.56 -17.49
C SER A 588 16.41 -14.94 -16.01
N LEU A 589 15.58 -14.30 -15.17
CA LEU A 589 15.51 -14.59 -13.74
C LEU A 589 14.85 -15.95 -13.47
N GLU A 590 13.74 -16.25 -14.12
CA GLU A 590 13.09 -17.56 -14.05
C GLU A 590 14.02 -18.69 -14.48
N TRP A 591 14.75 -18.46 -15.60
CA TRP A 591 15.74 -19.41 -16.08
C TRP A 591 16.89 -19.59 -15.09
N ALA A 592 17.37 -18.51 -14.49
CA ALA A 592 18.44 -18.51 -13.52
C ALA A 592 18.05 -19.19 -12.20
N GLU A 593 16.83 -18.97 -11.73
CA GLU A 593 16.27 -19.65 -10.56
C GLU A 593 16.24 -21.17 -10.79
N PHE A 594 15.72 -21.60 -11.93
CA PHE A 594 15.63 -23.02 -12.26
C PHE A 594 17.02 -23.68 -12.38
N ASN A 595 18.01 -22.98 -12.95
CA ASN A 595 19.35 -23.53 -13.20
C ASN A 595 20.37 -23.19 -12.10
N GLN A 596 19.95 -22.54 -11.01
CA GLN A 596 20.82 -22.09 -9.91
C GLN A 596 22.01 -21.24 -10.43
N GLN A 597 21.74 -20.36 -11.36
CA GLN A 597 22.70 -19.45 -11.95
C GLN A 597 22.44 -18.01 -11.52
N SER A 598 23.44 -17.16 -11.64
CA SER A 598 23.29 -15.74 -11.38
C SER A 598 23.02 -14.96 -12.66
N VAL A 599 22.27 -13.87 -12.54
CA VAL A 599 22.03 -12.87 -13.60
C VAL A 599 22.60 -11.55 -13.14
N ALA A 600 23.33 -10.87 -14.02
CA ALA A 600 23.67 -9.48 -13.75
C ALA A 600 22.81 -8.55 -14.58
N LEU A 601 22.29 -7.52 -13.94
CA LEU A 601 21.61 -6.41 -14.57
C LEU A 601 22.49 -5.17 -14.47
N MET A 602 22.75 -4.56 -15.62
CA MET A 602 23.44 -3.27 -15.67
C MET A 602 22.44 -2.18 -16.09
N PHE A 603 22.48 -1.08 -15.39
CA PHE A 603 21.77 0.16 -15.75
C PHE A 603 22.81 1.20 -16.14
N LEU A 604 22.67 1.74 -17.33
CA LEU A 604 23.63 2.65 -17.93
C LEU A 604 22.96 3.97 -18.27
N ASP A 605 23.64 5.06 -18.03
CA ASP A 605 23.24 6.40 -18.41
C ASP A 605 24.43 7.12 -19.05
N LEU A 606 24.17 7.82 -20.14
CA LEU A 606 25.21 8.51 -20.89
C LEU A 606 25.54 9.88 -20.30
N ASP A 607 26.71 9.98 -19.69
CA ASP A 607 27.13 11.20 -19.02
C ASP A 607 27.24 12.38 -19.96
N GLY A 608 26.45 13.42 -19.70
CA GLY A 608 26.52 14.65 -20.46
C GLY A 608 25.79 14.61 -21.81
N PHE A 609 24.95 13.60 -22.06
CA PHE A 609 24.16 13.49 -23.30
C PHE A 609 23.33 14.76 -23.57
N LYS A 610 22.74 15.36 -22.54
CA LYS A 610 22.00 16.62 -22.66
C LYS A 610 22.87 17.75 -23.21
N LEU A 611 24.13 17.85 -22.78
CA LEU A 611 25.05 18.86 -23.29
C LEU A 611 25.37 18.66 -24.80
N ILE A 612 25.33 17.41 -25.26
CA ILE A 612 25.52 17.11 -26.68
C ILE A 612 24.30 17.52 -27.47
N ASN A 613 23.10 17.23 -26.99
CA ASN A 613 21.86 17.74 -27.59
C ASN A 613 21.82 19.28 -27.62
N ASP A 614 22.18 19.92 -26.52
CA ASP A 614 22.16 21.37 -26.41
C ASP A 614 23.22 22.02 -27.33
N ARG A 615 24.34 21.33 -27.60
CA ARG A 615 25.44 21.84 -28.39
C ARG A 615 25.32 21.54 -29.89
N TYR A 616 24.84 20.35 -30.25
CA TYR A 616 24.86 19.84 -31.61
C TYR A 616 23.48 19.52 -32.16
N GLY A 617 22.42 19.76 -31.38
CA GLY A 617 21.02 19.48 -31.74
C GLY A 617 20.59 18.04 -31.49
N HIS A 618 19.28 17.83 -31.52
CA HIS A 618 18.67 16.51 -31.27
C HIS A 618 19.06 15.46 -32.31
N ASP A 619 19.22 15.84 -33.55
CA ASP A 619 19.64 14.91 -34.62
C ASP A 619 21.02 14.31 -34.35
N ALA A 620 21.95 15.13 -33.83
CA ALA A 620 23.27 14.66 -33.39
C ALA A 620 23.18 13.71 -32.17
N GLY A 621 22.27 14.00 -31.26
CA GLY A 621 21.94 13.12 -30.15
C GLY A 621 21.35 11.78 -30.63
N ASP A 622 20.48 11.81 -31.62
CA ASP A 622 19.91 10.61 -32.21
C ASP A 622 20.98 9.73 -32.91
N VAL A 623 21.91 10.35 -33.62
CA VAL A 623 23.08 9.66 -34.24
C VAL A 623 23.93 9.04 -33.14
N LEU A 624 24.19 9.76 -32.04
CA LEU A 624 24.93 9.27 -30.89
C LEU A 624 24.25 8.07 -30.25
N LEU A 625 22.95 8.17 -29.98
CA LEU A 625 22.17 7.08 -29.39
C LEU A 625 22.16 5.82 -30.27
N LYS A 626 22.00 5.96 -31.59
CA LYS A 626 22.07 4.86 -32.55
C LYS A 626 23.46 4.22 -32.53
N THR A 627 24.51 5.04 -32.50
CA THR A 627 25.90 4.56 -32.50
C THR A 627 26.22 3.83 -31.20
N VAL A 628 25.82 4.38 -30.05
CA VAL A 628 25.98 3.74 -28.75
C VAL A 628 25.23 2.41 -28.71
N ALA A 629 23.96 2.41 -29.16
CA ALA A 629 23.15 1.19 -29.25
C ALA A 629 23.85 0.09 -30.07
N GLN A 630 24.41 0.44 -31.22
CA GLN A 630 25.13 -0.50 -32.06
C GLN A 630 26.43 -0.98 -31.41
N ARG A 631 27.16 -0.11 -30.74
CA ARG A 631 28.38 -0.46 -29.98
C ARG A 631 28.05 -1.42 -28.85
N LEU A 632 27.01 -1.13 -28.05
CA LEU A 632 26.54 -2.00 -27.00
C LEU A 632 26.16 -3.38 -27.54
N LYS A 633 25.40 -3.42 -28.64
CA LYS A 633 25.01 -4.69 -29.27
C LYS A 633 26.21 -5.49 -29.76
N ASN A 634 27.24 -4.84 -30.31
CA ASN A 634 28.43 -5.49 -30.83
C ASN A 634 29.39 -5.98 -29.72
N CYS A 635 29.32 -5.37 -28.52
CA CYS A 635 30.20 -5.76 -27.43
C CYS A 635 29.62 -6.89 -26.55
N LEU A 636 28.39 -7.25 -26.76
CA LEU A 636 27.65 -8.27 -26.01
C LEU A 636 27.48 -9.56 -26.81
N ARG A 637 27.22 -10.67 -26.11
CA ARG A 637 26.98 -11.99 -26.73
C ARG A 637 25.53 -12.07 -27.21
N GLY A 638 25.24 -13.04 -28.08
CA GLY A 638 23.89 -13.26 -28.57
C GLY A 638 22.85 -13.66 -27.50
N THR A 639 23.35 -14.17 -26.35
CA THR A 639 22.52 -14.49 -25.17
C THR A 639 22.19 -13.28 -24.30
N ASP A 640 23.00 -12.23 -24.40
CA ASP A 640 22.85 -11.04 -23.59
C ASP A 640 21.77 -10.15 -24.22
N THR A 641 21.07 -9.43 -23.40
CA THR A 641 20.04 -8.49 -23.90
C THR A 641 20.46 -7.07 -23.58
N VAL A 642 20.54 -6.23 -24.61
CA VAL A 642 20.66 -4.79 -24.45
C VAL A 642 19.32 -4.15 -24.83
N ALA A 643 18.86 -3.21 -24.02
CA ALA A 643 17.64 -2.47 -24.24
C ALA A 643 17.85 -0.98 -24.00
N ARG A 644 16.98 -0.16 -24.61
CA ARG A 644 16.89 1.28 -24.31
C ARG A 644 15.55 1.54 -23.63
N LEU A 645 15.60 2.08 -22.41
CA LEU A 645 14.39 2.30 -21.63
C LEU A 645 13.73 3.64 -21.91
N ALA A 646 14.52 4.69 -21.97
CA ALA A 646 14.10 6.05 -22.31
C ALA A 646 15.34 6.96 -22.49
N GLY A 647 15.22 8.05 -23.24
CA GLY A 647 16.26 9.09 -23.31
C GLY A 647 17.66 8.51 -23.61
N ASP A 648 18.58 8.70 -22.67
CA ASP A 648 19.96 8.23 -22.65
C ASP A 648 20.21 6.99 -21.78
N GLU A 649 19.12 6.36 -21.30
CA GLU A 649 19.18 5.19 -20.43
C GLU A 649 19.18 3.89 -21.23
N PHE A 650 20.18 3.08 -21.01
CA PHE A 650 20.31 1.73 -21.56
C PHE A 650 20.37 0.71 -20.41
N THR A 651 19.96 -0.50 -20.70
CA THR A 651 20.08 -1.61 -19.78
C THR A 651 20.68 -2.82 -20.48
N VAL A 652 21.44 -3.60 -19.71
CA VAL A 652 22.02 -4.86 -20.19
C VAL A 652 21.69 -5.97 -19.20
N ILE A 653 21.15 -7.06 -19.72
CA ILE A 653 20.93 -8.29 -18.97
C ILE A 653 22.00 -9.29 -19.40
N LEU A 654 22.77 -9.79 -18.44
CA LEU A 654 23.78 -10.82 -18.63
C LEU A 654 23.29 -12.09 -17.91
N PRO A 655 22.70 -13.04 -18.62
CA PRO A 655 22.28 -14.30 -18.04
C PRO A 655 23.47 -15.23 -17.80
N ALA A 656 23.32 -16.18 -16.90
CA ALA A 656 24.25 -17.25 -16.62
C ALA A 656 25.66 -16.77 -16.23
N ILE A 657 25.76 -15.95 -15.21
CA ILE A 657 27.03 -15.42 -14.69
C ILE A 657 27.69 -16.46 -13.78
N ALA A 658 28.90 -16.91 -14.16
CA ALA A 658 29.67 -17.85 -13.37
C ALA A 658 30.51 -17.16 -12.26
N GLN A 659 30.98 -15.96 -12.49
CA GLN A 659 31.79 -15.17 -11.55
C GLN A 659 31.52 -13.67 -11.73
N THR A 660 31.46 -12.94 -10.63
CA THR A 660 31.25 -11.49 -10.63
C THR A 660 32.32 -10.70 -11.40
N SER A 661 33.54 -11.23 -11.45
CA SER A 661 34.65 -10.68 -12.26
C SER A 661 34.31 -10.60 -13.76
N ASN A 662 33.50 -11.52 -14.27
CA ASN A 662 33.10 -11.51 -15.68
C ASN A 662 32.16 -10.32 -15.97
N VAL A 663 31.35 -9.95 -15.00
CA VAL A 663 30.46 -8.78 -15.11
C VAL A 663 31.29 -7.49 -15.15
N ALA A 664 32.31 -7.40 -14.31
CA ALA A 664 33.22 -6.26 -14.28
C ALA A 664 33.94 -6.08 -15.64
N ILE A 665 34.39 -7.17 -16.23
CA ILE A 665 35.03 -7.14 -17.58
C ILE A 665 34.07 -6.61 -18.64
N VAL A 666 32.81 -7.04 -18.59
CA VAL A 666 31.78 -6.53 -19.53
C VAL A 666 31.52 -5.05 -19.29
N ALA A 667 31.40 -4.61 -18.03
CA ALA A 667 31.21 -3.20 -17.70
C ALA A 667 32.38 -2.33 -18.18
N GLU A 668 33.62 -2.76 -17.96
CA GLU A 668 34.84 -2.09 -18.46
C GLU A 668 34.86 -2.01 -19.98
N LYS A 669 34.51 -3.11 -20.66
CA LYS A 669 34.41 -3.14 -22.11
C LYS A 669 33.37 -2.18 -22.62
N ILE A 670 32.21 -2.09 -21.98
CA ILE A 670 31.15 -1.13 -22.33
C ILE A 670 31.66 0.31 -22.16
N LEU A 671 32.30 0.63 -21.02
CA LEU A 671 32.84 1.96 -20.77
C LEU A 671 33.87 2.36 -21.82
N ALA A 672 34.80 1.44 -22.16
CA ALA A 672 35.79 1.69 -23.20
C ALA A 672 35.11 1.99 -24.56
N MET A 673 34.16 1.14 -24.97
CA MET A 673 33.48 1.26 -26.26
C MET A 673 32.59 2.50 -26.38
N VAL A 674 31.93 2.92 -25.26
CA VAL A 674 31.10 4.12 -25.24
C VAL A 674 31.96 5.38 -25.34
N THR A 675 33.14 5.37 -24.72
CA THR A 675 34.05 6.51 -24.66
C THR A 675 34.75 6.81 -25.99
N GLU A 676 34.72 5.88 -26.95
CA GLU A 676 35.27 6.13 -28.29
C GLU A 676 34.55 7.30 -28.98
N PRO A 677 35.26 8.19 -29.64
CA PRO A 677 34.65 9.32 -30.33
C PRO A 677 33.57 8.86 -31.33
N ILE A 678 32.49 9.59 -31.38
CA ILE A 678 31.34 9.36 -32.30
C ILE A 678 31.25 10.54 -33.26
N LEU A 679 31.22 10.25 -34.52
CA LEU A 679 30.96 11.25 -35.54
C LEU A 679 29.45 11.56 -35.53
N VAL A 680 29.07 12.74 -35.09
CA VAL A 680 27.67 13.12 -34.88
C VAL A 680 27.12 14.01 -35.98
N ASP A 681 28.01 14.72 -36.68
CA ASP A 681 27.66 15.63 -37.80
C ASP A 681 28.86 15.76 -38.69
N GLY A 682 28.83 15.18 -39.88
CA GLY A 682 29.78 15.20 -41.00
C GLY A 682 31.27 15.55 -40.70
N ASN A 683 31.53 16.51 -39.84
CA ASN A 683 32.84 17.00 -39.44
C ASN A 683 33.07 17.03 -37.88
N ASN A 684 32.00 16.88 -37.07
CA ASN A 684 32.10 17.01 -35.64
C ASN A 684 32.08 15.64 -34.95
N THR A 685 33.03 15.44 -34.05
CA THR A 685 33.05 14.26 -33.21
C THR A 685 32.62 14.64 -31.79
N ALA A 686 31.67 13.88 -31.22
CA ALA A 686 31.29 13.96 -29.83
C ALA A 686 31.93 12.81 -29.06
N LYS A 687 32.29 13.08 -27.82
CA LYS A 687 32.75 12.08 -26.86
C LYS A 687 31.79 12.07 -25.69
N VAL A 688 31.29 10.89 -25.39
CA VAL A 688 30.39 10.66 -24.28
C VAL A 688 30.98 9.56 -23.39
N THR A 689 30.72 9.62 -22.12
CA THR A 689 31.05 8.55 -21.20
C THR A 689 29.76 7.92 -20.66
N ALA A 690 29.85 6.89 -19.91
CA ALA A 690 28.68 6.28 -19.30
C ALA A 690 28.94 6.02 -17.81
N SER A 691 27.91 6.15 -17.05
CA SER A 691 27.89 5.67 -15.66
C SER A 691 27.06 4.40 -15.60
N ILE A 692 27.62 3.35 -15.02
CA ILE A 692 27.02 2.01 -15.02
C ILE A 692 26.79 1.57 -13.58
N GLY A 693 25.57 1.20 -13.26
CA GLY A 693 25.25 0.49 -12.03
C GLY A 693 24.96 -0.97 -12.31
N VAL A 694 25.43 -1.83 -11.44
CA VAL A 694 25.33 -3.28 -11.57
C VAL A 694 24.61 -3.85 -10.36
N SER A 695 23.59 -4.64 -10.59
CA SER A 695 22.96 -5.50 -9.58
C SER A 695 23.02 -6.96 -10.00
N LEU A 696 23.07 -7.83 -9.01
CA LEU A 696 23.21 -9.27 -9.17
C LEU A 696 22.02 -10.02 -8.59
N TYR A 697 21.45 -10.89 -9.38
CA TYR A 697 20.49 -11.89 -8.93
C TYR A 697 21.20 -13.19 -8.57
N PRO A 698 20.89 -13.85 -7.44
CA PRO A 698 19.92 -13.45 -6.42
C PRO A 698 20.53 -12.61 -5.28
N GLU A 699 21.81 -12.18 -5.36
CA GLU A 699 22.57 -11.57 -4.26
C GLU A 699 22.01 -10.23 -3.81
N ASP A 700 21.64 -9.34 -4.75
CA ASP A 700 21.18 -7.99 -4.43
C ASP A 700 19.65 -7.94 -4.32
N SER A 701 18.93 -8.74 -5.08
CA SER A 701 17.47 -8.95 -4.96
C SER A 701 17.02 -10.17 -5.75
N GLN A 702 15.85 -10.70 -5.37
CA GLN A 702 15.13 -11.76 -6.11
C GLN A 702 13.99 -11.20 -6.96
N LEU A 703 13.62 -9.94 -6.80
CA LEU A 703 12.53 -9.30 -7.51
C LEU A 703 13.06 -8.46 -8.69
N PRO A 704 12.46 -8.57 -9.89
CA PRO A 704 12.89 -7.82 -11.07
C PRO A 704 12.97 -6.31 -10.85
N ASP A 705 11.91 -5.73 -10.23
CA ASP A 705 11.84 -4.29 -10.01
C ASP A 705 12.90 -3.79 -9.01
N ASP A 706 13.21 -4.59 -8.00
CA ASP A 706 14.21 -4.20 -7.01
C ASP A 706 15.63 -4.38 -7.57
N LEU A 707 15.85 -5.37 -8.46
CA LEU A 707 17.10 -5.46 -9.21
C LEU A 707 17.32 -4.23 -10.10
N VAL A 708 16.28 -3.78 -10.79
CA VAL A 708 16.34 -2.57 -11.61
C VAL A 708 16.66 -1.35 -10.74
N LYS A 709 15.97 -1.18 -9.59
CA LYS A 709 16.26 -0.11 -8.64
C LYS A 709 17.66 -0.18 -8.05
N ALA A 710 18.13 -1.36 -7.72
CA ALA A 710 19.48 -1.58 -7.20
C ALA A 710 20.55 -1.18 -8.24
N ALA A 711 20.36 -1.59 -9.49
CA ALA A 711 21.23 -1.20 -10.58
C ALA A 711 21.20 0.32 -10.81
N ASP A 712 20.02 0.95 -10.80
CA ASP A 712 19.86 2.40 -10.94
C ASP A 712 20.55 3.17 -9.82
N GLN A 713 20.37 2.77 -8.56
CA GLN A 713 21.07 3.37 -7.41
C GLN A 713 22.59 3.22 -7.53
N ALA A 714 23.06 2.08 -8.01
CA ALA A 714 24.48 1.87 -8.27
C ALA A 714 25.00 2.75 -9.41
N MET A 715 24.21 2.97 -10.42
CA MET A 715 24.52 3.88 -11.52
C MET A 715 24.59 5.33 -11.03
N TYR A 716 23.64 5.73 -10.18
CA TYR A 716 23.65 7.06 -9.58
C TYR A 716 24.91 7.29 -8.73
N ALA A 717 25.30 6.32 -7.91
CA ALA A 717 26.56 6.36 -7.16
C ALA A 717 27.80 6.43 -8.07
N ALA A 718 27.78 5.76 -9.23
CA ALA A 718 28.85 5.89 -10.22
C ALA A 718 28.92 7.32 -10.79
N LYS A 719 27.78 7.99 -10.99
CA LYS A 719 27.71 9.39 -11.42
C LYS A 719 28.28 10.35 -10.37
N GLU A 720 27.95 10.18 -9.10
CA GLU A 720 28.43 11.03 -7.99
C GLU A 720 29.94 10.89 -7.76
N LEU A 721 30.49 9.68 -7.93
CA LEU A 721 31.90 9.38 -7.72
C LEU A 721 32.81 9.78 -8.89
N GLY A 722 32.31 10.55 -9.85
CA GLY A 722 33.13 11.15 -10.90
C GLY A 722 32.82 10.68 -12.30
N LYS A 723 31.72 9.93 -12.51
CA LYS A 723 31.25 9.45 -13.83
C LYS A 723 32.25 8.50 -14.50
N ASN A 724 31.95 8.06 -15.70
CA ASN A 724 32.76 7.17 -16.53
C ASN A 724 33.31 5.95 -15.75
N GLN A 725 32.47 5.32 -15.00
CA GLN A 725 32.82 4.17 -14.16
C GLN A 725 31.59 3.27 -13.93
N TYR A 726 31.84 2.11 -13.38
CA TYR A 726 30.78 1.23 -12.92
C TYR A 726 30.82 1.03 -11.41
N LYS A 727 29.67 0.70 -10.82
CA LYS A 727 29.55 0.33 -9.40
C LYS A 727 28.64 -0.87 -9.26
N PHE A 728 29.02 -1.79 -8.39
CA PHE A 728 28.12 -2.84 -7.93
C PHE A 728 27.30 -2.33 -6.76
N TYR A 729 26.04 -2.69 -6.75
CA TYR A 729 25.13 -2.31 -5.66
C TYR A 729 25.63 -2.80 -4.29
N SER A 730 26.12 -4.07 -4.23
CA SER A 730 26.74 -4.66 -3.03
C SER A 730 27.95 -3.86 -2.50
N SER A 731 28.69 -3.15 -3.35
CA SER A 731 29.81 -2.31 -2.94
C SER A 731 29.35 -1.01 -2.23
N ILE A 732 28.18 -0.51 -2.59
CA ILE A 732 27.58 0.70 -2.01
C ILE A 732 27.00 0.40 -0.64
N SER A 733 26.34 -0.77 -0.51
CA SER A 733 25.81 -1.25 0.77
C SER A 733 26.92 -1.49 1.80
N LYS A 734 28.06 -2.02 1.36
CA LYS A 734 29.23 -2.23 2.23
C LYS A 734 29.91 -0.92 2.64
N SER A 735 29.97 0.08 1.79
CA SER A 735 30.56 1.39 2.14
C SER A 735 29.72 2.13 3.18
N LYS A 736 28.39 2.07 3.09
CA LYS A 736 27.47 2.62 4.11
C LYS A 736 27.59 1.90 5.46
N LEU A 737 27.78 0.59 5.47
CA LEU A 737 28.01 -0.18 6.69
C LEU A 737 29.39 0.14 7.32
N THR A 738 30.41 0.39 6.49
CA THR A 738 31.75 0.74 6.97
C THR A 738 31.82 2.17 7.50
N GLU A 739 31.03 3.10 6.96
CA GLU A 739 30.87 4.45 7.52
C GLU A 739 30.14 4.43 8.87
N ILE A 740 29.13 3.57 9.02
CA ILE A 740 28.42 3.38 10.31
C ILE A 740 29.36 2.76 11.35
N ASP A 741 30.15 1.75 10.99
CA ASP A 741 31.15 1.10 11.88
C ASP A 741 32.34 2.04 12.24
N GLN A 742 32.63 3.03 11.39
CA GLN A 742 33.65 4.04 11.68
C GLN A 742 33.09 5.22 12.50
N MET A 743 31.77 5.41 12.53
CA MET A 743 31.10 6.39 13.40
C MET A 743 30.80 5.81 14.80
N GLU A 744 30.83 4.48 14.96
CA GLU A 744 30.70 3.79 16.26
C GLU A 744 32.03 3.49 16.96
N LYS A 745 33.17 3.83 16.36
CA LYS A 745 34.51 3.80 16.97
C LYS A 745 35.03 5.22 17.24
#